data_ac8374a5833ec40551718d39e4e581e4
#
_entry.id   ac8374a5833ec40551718d39e4e581e4
#
_cell.length_a   1.000
_cell.length_b   1.000
_cell.length_c   1.000
_cell.angle_alpha   90.00
_cell.angle_beta   90.00
_cell.angle_gamma   90.00
#
_symmetry.space_group_name_H-M   'P 1'
#
loop_
_entity.id
_entity.type
_entity.pdbx_description
1 polymer ?
#
loop_
_entity_poly.entity_id
_entity_poly.type
_entity_poly.pdbx_seq_one_letter_code
_entity_poly.pdbx_strand_id
1 'polypeptide(L)'
;MLLLLAGAFVAIVVKLLAIQGVESAGYLAAGGSEWEQTITLPGERGSILDRNGDELAMSVPQTTIYADPHQVSDPVAESAALAPVLMIKAATLRDLMSENRGFVYLARTVDDATAARVAKLNLAGIYSLKEPRPFYPAGQLAIPILGQVGTDGTGLGGLEYKYNSVLAGRPGRSVDQIDPSGHPIAGGVRDYRAPVAGDDLVLSLDEPLQYEAEQALAQAIVAARAKAGIALLMNSKTGDILADAQLTMPTAGNTLPPAVPVNVATAGAPASSAQPVEAPSATAFTRVYEPGSVNKLITISAALQSGAVKPADVFTIPDSYQVAGTTFHDAESHPVEHWNVTDILTNSSNIGTIQIAERLGKDNLLHYIRGYGLGSVTDMNMPGESAGLLPTYWSGTSIADVPIGQGIAVTAVQMLAAYNTIANGGVYVPPRLVDATIDATGRAHAAPLAATHRVVSVQVAREMTTMLDSVVQVGTGRAANLDPYTVAGKTGTALVPVKGGYEGGHYVASFAGFVPAEDPQITGMVVIDDTPDYGAAASAPTFATIARDALHEFNIPPLPKQPPAPGVPVATSQNATAAGEVAGTPLPGLAIPPTAAAGAATAGGTAGSAAATPTAPTGASPPPGTAARPAAIIATGTAGRAEPRLQIGPPGTVPGPSRSSPPGG
;
A
#
# COMPACT_ATOMS: atom_id res chain seq x y z
N MET A 1 73.80 -41.95 -26.06
CA MET A 1 72.70 -42.55 -25.37
C MET A 1 72.71 -42.17 -23.85
N LEU A 2 73.81 -42.37 -23.13
CA LEU A 2 73.90 -42.10 -21.69
C LEU A 2 73.67 -40.60 -21.30
N LEU A 3 74.20 -39.66 -22.05
CA LEU A 3 74.02 -38.22 -21.87
C LEU A 3 72.56 -37.74 -22.14
N LEU A 4 71.85 -38.35 -23.09
CA LEU A 4 70.46 -38.10 -23.38
C LEU A 4 69.59 -38.60 -22.23
N LEU A 5 69.88 -39.77 -21.66
CA LEU A 5 69.18 -40.33 -20.50
C LEU A 5 69.40 -39.49 -19.22
N ALA A 6 70.63 -39.02 -18.99
CA ALA A 6 70.98 -38.13 -17.89
C ALA A 6 70.27 -36.77 -18.03
N GLY A 7 70.19 -36.20 -19.24
CA GLY A 7 69.48 -34.97 -19.53
C GLY A 7 67.94 -35.09 -19.27
N ALA A 8 67.36 -36.23 -19.69
CA ALA A 8 65.95 -36.51 -19.44
C ALA A 8 65.67 -36.66 -17.91
N PHE A 9 66.59 -37.32 -17.19
CA PHE A 9 66.43 -37.49 -15.73
C PHE A 9 66.52 -36.13 -14.97
N VAL A 10 67.46 -35.27 -15.38
CA VAL A 10 67.55 -33.89 -14.81
C VAL A 10 66.28 -33.08 -15.11
N ALA A 11 65.76 -33.18 -16.34
CA ALA A 11 64.50 -32.50 -16.67
C ALA A 11 63.30 -32.97 -15.81
N ILE A 12 63.20 -34.27 -15.54
CA ILE A 12 62.18 -34.84 -14.65
C ILE A 12 62.38 -34.35 -13.21
N VAL A 13 63.58 -34.32 -12.71
CA VAL A 13 63.86 -33.81 -11.34
C VAL A 13 63.54 -32.33 -11.22
N VAL A 14 63.92 -31.54 -12.20
CA VAL A 14 63.57 -30.10 -12.25
C VAL A 14 62.06 -29.90 -12.29
N LYS A 15 61.35 -30.69 -13.10
CA LYS A 15 59.86 -30.61 -13.16
C LYS A 15 59.20 -31.05 -11.85
N LEU A 16 59.73 -32.11 -11.19
CA LEU A 16 59.26 -32.56 -9.87
C LEU A 16 59.48 -31.46 -8.80
N LEU A 17 60.65 -30.84 -8.78
CA LEU A 17 60.94 -29.72 -7.88
C LEU A 17 60.01 -28.52 -8.12
N ALA A 18 59.74 -28.22 -9.40
CA ALA A 18 58.79 -27.15 -9.75
C ALA A 18 57.37 -27.47 -9.26
N ILE A 19 56.88 -28.70 -9.50
CA ILE A 19 55.55 -29.14 -9.05
C ILE A 19 55.44 -29.15 -7.51
N GLN A 20 56.45 -29.67 -6.83
CA GLN A 20 56.42 -29.84 -5.38
C GLN A 20 56.79 -28.58 -4.59
N GLY A 21 57.57 -27.66 -5.18
CA GLY A 21 58.04 -26.46 -4.49
C GLY A 21 57.32 -25.19 -4.93
N VAL A 22 57.25 -24.90 -6.21
CA VAL A 22 56.75 -23.62 -6.74
C VAL A 22 55.28 -23.71 -7.14
N GLU A 23 54.85 -24.80 -7.73
CA GLU A 23 53.48 -24.97 -8.22
C GLU A 23 52.59 -25.76 -7.24
N SER A 24 53.10 -26.20 -6.09
CA SER A 24 52.40 -27.08 -5.13
C SER A 24 51.08 -26.48 -4.61
N ALA A 25 51.08 -25.17 -4.34
CA ALA A 25 49.85 -24.48 -3.87
C ALA A 25 48.77 -24.48 -4.96
N GLY A 26 49.11 -24.35 -6.23
CA GLY A 26 48.18 -24.41 -7.37
C GLY A 26 47.58 -25.80 -7.56
N TYR A 27 48.42 -26.85 -7.46
CA TYR A 27 47.94 -28.24 -7.58
C TYR A 27 47.12 -28.66 -6.34
N LEU A 28 47.46 -28.21 -5.14
CA LEU A 28 46.67 -28.44 -3.94
C LEU A 28 45.32 -27.73 -4.02
N ALA A 29 45.29 -26.50 -4.53
CA ALA A 29 44.01 -25.77 -4.72
C ALA A 29 43.16 -26.44 -5.83
N ALA A 30 43.75 -26.88 -6.94
CA ALA A 30 43.02 -27.59 -7.98
C ALA A 30 42.52 -28.97 -7.49
N GLY A 31 43.34 -29.72 -6.78
CA GLY A 31 42.91 -31.00 -6.17
C GLY A 31 41.82 -30.79 -5.10
N GLY A 32 41.91 -29.73 -4.28
CA GLY A 32 40.85 -29.39 -3.31
C GLY A 32 39.50 -29.13 -3.99
N SER A 33 39.51 -28.41 -5.12
CA SER A 33 38.27 -28.12 -5.88
C SER A 33 37.64 -29.35 -6.55
N GLU A 34 38.41 -30.42 -6.78
CA GLU A 34 37.91 -31.69 -7.33
C GLU A 34 37.28 -32.60 -6.22
N TRP A 35 37.63 -32.39 -4.95
CA TRP A 35 37.21 -33.24 -3.84
C TRP A 35 36.35 -32.58 -2.82
N GLU A 36 36.12 -31.26 -2.97
CA GLU A 36 35.31 -30.49 -2.05
C GLU A 36 34.14 -29.82 -2.79
N GLN A 37 32.94 -30.10 -2.33
CA GLN A 37 31.73 -29.42 -2.77
C GLN A 37 31.32 -28.40 -1.72
N THR A 38 31.18 -27.14 -2.10
CA THR A 38 30.62 -26.11 -1.23
C THR A 38 29.13 -25.98 -1.51
N ILE A 39 28.34 -26.27 -0.51
CA ILE A 39 26.87 -26.10 -0.54
C ILE A 39 26.53 -24.85 0.27
N THR A 40 25.91 -23.87 -0.37
CA THR A 40 25.32 -22.71 0.33
C THR A 40 23.99 -23.13 0.92
N LEU A 41 23.85 -22.97 2.22
CA LEU A 41 22.61 -23.23 2.96
C LEU A 41 21.85 -21.91 3.07
N PRO A 42 20.72 -21.74 2.41
CA PRO A 42 19.97 -20.47 2.47
C PRO A 42 19.52 -20.22 3.93
N GLY A 43 19.63 -18.96 4.38
CA GLY A 43 19.01 -18.51 5.61
C GLY A 43 17.50 -18.43 5.45
N GLU A 44 16.78 -18.77 6.48
CA GLU A 44 15.34 -18.56 6.53
C GLU A 44 15.05 -17.06 6.55
N ARG A 45 14.08 -16.61 5.72
CA ARG A 45 13.67 -15.22 5.71
C ARG A 45 12.72 -14.96 6.86
N GLY A 46 12.91 -13.85 7.59
CA GLY A 46 12.01 -13.41 8.64
C GLY A 46 10.59 -13.12 8.13
N SER A 47 9.63 -13.25 9.01
CA SER A 47 8.21 -12.99 8.76
C SER A 47 7.89 -11.50 8.83
N ILE A 48 6.80 -11.08 8.18
CA ILE A 48 6.17 -9.78 8.37
C ILE A 48 4.85 -10.02 9.10
N LEU A 49 4.74 -9.47 10.29
CA LEU A 49 3.62 -9.64 11.20
C LEU A 49 2.79 -8.36 11.25
N ASP A 50 1.50 -8.49 11.50
CA ASP A 50 0.64 -7.38 11.87
C ASP A 50 0.95 -6.91 13.31
N ARG A 51 0.22 -5.90 13.79
CA ARG A 51 0.38 -5.35 15.15
C ARG A 51 0.01 -6.35 16.27
N ASN A 52 -0.78 -7.38 15.96
CA ASN A 52 -1.25 -8.40 16.89
C ASN A 52 -0.35 -9.63 16.88
N GLY A 53 0.58 -9.73 15.93
CA GLY A 53 1.49 -10.85 15.72
C GLY A 53 0.98 -11.87 14.71
N ASP A 54 -0.07 -11.55 13.96
CA ASP A 54 -0.59 -12.39 12.89
C ASP A 54 0.29 -12.26 11.63
N GLU A 55 0.51 -13.38 10.93
CA GLU A 55 1.48 -13.46 9.83
C GLU A 55 0.90 -12.94 8.52
N LEU A 56 1.36 -11.79 8.07
CA LEU A 56 1.01 -11.22 6.75
C LEU A 56 1.88 -11.80 5.63
N ALA A 57 3.15 -12.06 5.90
CA ALA A 57 4.07 -12.73 5.01
C ALA A 57 5.05 -13.58 5.81
N MET A 58 5.27 -14.82 5.39
CA MET A 58 6.18 -15.74 6.03
C MET A 58 6.97 -16.56 5.02
N SER A 59 8.00 -17.25 5.48
CA SER A 59 8.78 -18.18 4.68
C SER A 59 8.40 -19.62 5.03
N VAL A 60 8.02 -20.39 4.02
CA VAL A 60 7.75 -21.83 4.21
C VAL A 60 8.73 -22.67 3.41
N PRO A 61 9.26 -23.78 3.96
CA PRO A 61 10.14 -24.67 3.22
C PRO A 61 9.34 -25.44 2.16
N GLN A 62 9.64 -25.17 0.89
CA GLN A 62 9.05 -25.91 -0.22
C GLN A 62 10.10 -26.77 -0.92
N THR A 63 9.65 -27.87 -1.54
CA THR A 63 10.55 -28.79 -2.22
C THR A 63 10.82 -28.33 -3.64
N THR A 64 12.09 -28.33 -4.00
CA THR A 64 12.60 -28.12 -5.36
C THR A 64 13.19 -29.42 -5.86
N ILE A 65 12.83 -29.85 -7.07
CA ILE A 65 13.40 -31.02 -7.75
C ILE A 65 14.47 -30.53 -8.70
N TYR A 66 15.66 -31.08 -8.60
CA TYR A 66 16.78 -30.78 -9.49
C TYR A 66 17.43 -32.06 -10.01
N ALA A 67 18.16 -31.95 -11.10
CA ALA A 67 18.98 -33.01 -11.66
C ALA A 67 20.46 -32.65 -11.59
N ASP A 68 21.28 -33.66 -11.40
CA ASP A 68 22.68 -33.63 -11.83
C ASP A 68 22.78 -34.40 -13.17
N PRO A 69 22.84 -33.68 -14.32
CA PRO A 69 22.89 -34.30 -15.63
C PRO A 69 24.02 -35.31 -15.85
N HIS A 70 25.13 -35.16 -15.11
CA HIS A 70 26.23 -36.11 -15.19
C HIS A 70 25.91 -37.50 -14.60
N GLN A 71 24.90 -37.56 -13.71
CA GLN A 71 24.45 -38.79 -13.05
C GLN A 71 23.17 -39.36 -13.65
N VAL A 72 22.51 -38.63 -14.55
CA VAL A 72 21.30 -39.11 -15.24
C VAL A 72 21.68 -40.19 -16.23
N SER A 73 21.16 -41.40 -16.06
CA SER A 73 21.56 -42.54 -16.87
C SER A 73 20.83 -42.63 -18.21
N ASP A 74 19.54 -42.27 -18.26
CA ASP A 74 18.71 -42.24 -19.47
C ASP A 74 17.77 -41.03 -19.45
N PRO A 75 18.22 -39.88 -20.01
CA PRO A 75 17.39 -38.66 -20.03
C PRO A 75 16.03 -38.83 -20.74
N VAL A 76 15.92 -39.77 -21.67
CA VAL A 76 14.67 -40.01 -22.42
C VAL A 76 13.66 -40.77 -21.56
N ALA A 77 14.10 -41.90 -20.97
CA ALA A 77 13.22 -42.69 -20.11
C ALA A 77 12.83 -41.94 -18.82
N GLU A 78 13.81 -41.25 -18.20
CA GLU A 78 13.59 -40.53 -16.95
C GLU A 78 12.70 -39.30 -17.17
N SER A 79 12.86 -38.54 -18.28
CA SER A 79 11.95 -37.45 -18.61
C SER A 79 10.51 -37.91 -18.86
N ALA A 80 10.35 -39.09 -19.49
CA ALA A 80 9.02 -39.66 -19.70
C ALA A 80 8.34 -40.08 -18.38
N ALA A 81 9.11 -40.56 -17.40
CA ALA A 81 8.63 -40.91 -16.07
C ALA A 81 8.28 -39.67 -15.22
N LEU A 82 9.09 -38.60 -15.30
CA LEU A 82 8.90 -37.35 -14.53
C LEU A 82 7.79 -36.47 -15.09
N ALA A 83 7.59 -36.45 -16.42
CA ALA A 83 6.63 -35.57 -17.08
C ALA A 83 5.20 -35.60 -16.51
N PRO A 84 4.57 -36.77 -16.28
CA PRO A 84 3.22 -36.82 -15.72
C PRO A 84 3.18 -36.45 -14.23
N VAL A 85 4.28 -36.57 -13.51
CA VAL A 85 4.37 -36.26 -12.07
C VAL A 85 4.56 -34.77 -11.85
N LEU A 86 5.46 -34.14 -12.65
CA LEU A 86 5.79 -32.73 -12.55
C LEU A 86 4.88 -31.82 -13.42
N MET A 87 4.03 -32.42 -14.27
CA MET A 87 3.19 -31.70 -15.23
C MET A 87 3.99 -30.83 -16.20
N ILE A 88 5.23 -31.25 -16.52
CA ILE A 88 6.15 -30.58 -17.44
C ILE A 88 6.35 -31.47 -18.68
N LYS A 89 6.51 -30.86 -19.85
CA LYS A 89 6.71 -31.61 -21.09
C LYS A 89 7.99 -32.44 -21.03
N ALA A 90 7.91 -33.73 -21.39
CA ALA A 90 9.05 -34.64 -21.38
C ALA A 90 10.25 -34.11 -22.22
N ALA A 91 9.98 -33.45 -23.34
CA ALA A 91 11.04 -32.83 -24.17
C ALA A 91 11.83 -31.78 -23.39
N THR A 92 11.16 -30.90 -22.63
CA THR A 92 11.80 -29.86 -21.80
C THR A 92 12.65 -30.50 -20.70
N LEU A 93 12.12 -31.50 -19.99
CA LEU A 93 12.86 -32.20 -18.94
C LEU A 93 14.06 -32.91 -19.50
N ARG A 94 13.93 -33.62 -20.65
CA ARG A 94 15.04 -34.27 -21.35
C ARG A 94 16.16 -33.27 -21.73
N ASP A 95 15.77 -32.13 -22.28
CA ASP A 95 16.73 -31.12 -22.72
C ASP A 95 17.51 -30.57 -21.51
N LEU A 96 16.83 -30.28 -20.38
CA LEU A 96 17.46 -29.88 -19.13
C LEU A 96 18.41 -30.95 -18.58
N MET A 97 17.99 -32.22 -18.55
CA MET A 97 18.79 -33.34 -18.04
C MET A 97 19.94 -33.75 -18.98
N SER A 98 20.01 -33.18 -20.19
CA SER A 98 21.07 -33.42 -21.15
C SER A 98 22.10 -32.28 -21.16
N GLU A 99 21.96 -31.25 -20.31
CA GLU A 99 22.92 -30.16 -20.20
C GLU A 99 24.25 -30.64 -19.59
N ASN A 100 25.37 -30.07 -20.03
CA ASN A 100 26.68 -30.39 -19.46
C ASN A 100 26.94 -29.55 -18.19
N ARG A 101 26.20 -29.85 -17.12
CA ARG A 101 26.26 -29.18 -15.81
C ARG A 101 26.02 -30.20 -14.69
N GLY A 102 26.60 -29.96 -13.51
CA GLY A 102 26.36 -30.79 -12.33
C GLY A 102 25.05 -30.44 -11.57
N PHE A 103 24.31 -29.42 -12.02
CA PHE A 103 23.06 -28.99 -11.36
C PHE A 103 22.14 -28.28 -12.33
N VAL A 104 20.88 -28.74 -12.42
CA VAL A 104 19.81 -28.12 -13.23
C VAL A 104 18.48 -28.23 -12.50
N TYR A 105 17.77 -27.13 -12.36
CA TYR A 105 16.40 -27.15 -11.82
C TYR A 105 15.44 -27.81 -12.80
N LEU A 106 14.71 -28.84 -12.36
CA LEU A 106 13.63 -29.47 -13.11
C LEU A 106 12.25 -28.87 -12.77
N ALA A 107 11.95 -28.73 -11.49
CA ALA A 107 10.74 -28.10 -11.00
C ALA A 107 10.99 -27.47 -9.64
N ARG A 108 10.62 -26.20 -9.47
CA ARG A 108 10.71 -25.50 -8.19
C ARG A 108 9.32 -25.40 -7.58
N THR A 109 9.25 -25.27 -6.25
CA THR A 109 7.98 -25.08 -5.51
C THR A 109 6.97 -26.20 -5.72
N VAL A 110 7.41 -27.45 -5.69
CA VAL A 110 6.50 -28.60 -5.74
C VAL A 110 5.96 -28.92 -4.35
N ASP A 111 4.70 -29.33 -4.29
CA ASP A 111 4.08 -29.79 -3.06
C ASP A 111 4.71 -31.12 -2.56
N ASP A 112 4.56 -31.41 -1.27
CA ASP A 112 5.17 -32.58 -0.64
C ASP A 112 4.65 -33.89 -1.24
N ALA A 113 3.39 -33.94 -1.71
CA ALA A 113 2.84 -35.13 -2.35
C ALA A 113 3.49 -35.38 -3.71
N THR A 114 3.73 -34.33 -4.49
CA THR A 114 4.46 -34.41 -5.76
C THR A 114 5.93 -34.78 -5.53
N ALA A 115 6.60 -34.18 -4.56
CA ALA A 115 7.97 -34.54 -4.19
C ALA A 115 8.08 -36.01 -3.78
N ALA A 116 7.13 -36.50 -2.97
CA ALA A 116 7.09 -37.92 -2.58
C ALA A 116 6.87 -38.86 -3.77
N ARG A 117 6.07 -38.45 -4.77
CA ARG A 117 5.90 -39.22 -6.02
C ARG A 117 7.20 -39.27 -6.84
N VAL A 118 7.92 -38.14 -6.95
CA VAL A 118 9.21 -38.10 -7.61
C VAL A 118 10.20 -39.02 -6.90
N ALA A 119 10.30 -38.93 -5.57
CA ALA A 119 11.21 -39.77 -4.78
C ALA A 119 10.94 -41.28 -4.94
N LYS A 120 9.66 -41.67 -5.10
CA LYS A 120 9.29 -43.09 -5.36
C LYS A 120 9.78 -43.61 -6.71
N LEU A 121 10.03 -42.76 -7.68
CA LEU A 121 10.57 -43.16 -8.98
C LEU A 121 12.02 -43.62 -8.87
N ASN A 122 12.75 -43.22 -7.83
CA ASN A 122 14.14 -43.61 -7.52
C ASN A 122 15.06 -43.49 -8.76
N LEU A 123 15.02 -42.34 -9.42
CA LEU A 123 15.78 -42.06 -10.66
C LEU A 123 17.19 -41.62 -10.31
N ALA A 124 18.18 -42.11 -11.05
CA ALA A 124 19.57 -41.71 -10.87
C ALA A 124 19.79 -40.25 -11.27
N GLY A 125 20.52 -39.49 -10.46
CA GLY A 125 20.80 -38.07 -10.74
C GLY A 125 19.64 -37.13 -10.50
N ILE A 126 18.51 -37.60 -9.97
CA ILE A 126 17.36 -36.76 -9.59
C ILE A 126 17.30 -36.61 -8.07
N TYR A 127 17.30 -35.37 -7.61
CA TYR A 127 17.37 -35.01 -6.21
C TYR A 127 16.30 -33.99 -5.82
N SER A 128 16.11 -33.83 -4.52
CA SER A 128 15.26 -32.80 -3.97
C SER A 128 16.00 -31.97 -2.93
N LEU A 129 15.71 -30.67 -2.85
CA LEU A 129 16.17 -29.80 -1.79
C LEU A 129 15.01 -28.98 -1.26
N LYS A 130 15.06 -28.58 0.01
CA LYS A 130 14.11 -27.62 0.60
C LYS A 130 14.64 -26.21 0.42
N GLU A 131 13.84 -25.34 -0.20
CA GLU A 131 14.15 -23.92 -0.35
C GLU A 131 13.08 -23.09 0.38
N PRO A 132 13.46 -22.05 1.14
CA PRO A 132 12.50 -21.14 1.72
C PRO A 132 11.76 -20.38 0.61
N ARG A 133 10.44 -20.33 0.70
CA ARG A 133 9.58 -19.62 -0.25
C ARG A 133 8.61 -18.70 0.47
N PRO A 134 8.35 -17.49 -0.08
CA PRO A 134 7.37 -16.61 0.51
C PRO A 134 5.98 -17.23 0.42
N PHE A 135 5.26 -17.11 1.50
CA PHE A 135 3.86 -17.50 1.63
C PHE A 135 3.10 -16.35 2.30
N TYR A 136 1.95 -16.01 1.77
CA TYR A 136 1.09 -14.94 2.26
C TYR A 136 -0.21 -15.57 2.78
N PRO A 137 -0.37 -15.79 4.09
CA PRO A 137 -1.53 -16.48 4.67
C PRO A 137 -2.85 -15.80 4.31
N ALA A 138 -2.89 -14.47 4.36
CA ALA A 138 -4.03 -13.65 3.98
C ALA A 138 -4.18 -13.43 2.45
N GLY A 139 -3.44 -14.17 1.62
CA GLY A 139 -3.52 -14.11 0.17
C GLY A 139 -2.94 -12.83 -0.42
N GLN A 140 -3.78 -11.96 -0.96
CA GLN A 140 -3.35 -10.71 -1.62
C GLN A 140 -3.40 -9.49 -0.68
N LEU A 141 -3.87 -9.66 0.56
CA LEU A 141 -4.10 -8.57 1.50
C LEU A 141 -2.82 -7.74 1.71
N ALA A 142 -2.93 -6.42 1.58
CA ALA A 142 -1.85 -5.45 1.75
C ALA A 142 -0.61 -5.65 0.83
N ILE A 143 -0.70 -6.44 -0.22
CA ILE A 143 0.43 -6.71 -1.14
C ILE A 143 1.10 -5.44 -1.68
N PRO A 144 0.41 -4.34 -2.01
CA PRO A 144 1.06 -3.11 -2.46
C PRO A 144 2.10 -2.57 -1.47
N ILE A 145 1.88 -2.80 -0.18
CA ILE A 145 2.75 -2.36 0.92
C ILE A 145 3.78 -3.42 1.27
N LEU A 146 3.35 -4.67 1.46
CA LEU A 146 4.24 -5.78 1.76
C LEU A 146 5.28 -5.93 0.66
N GLY A 147 4.86 -5.89 -0.58
CA GLY A 147 5.70 -6.15 -1.74
C GLY A 147 5.79 -7.62 -2.05
N GLN A 148 6.78 -7.99 -2.86
CA GLN A 148 6.98 -9.35 -3.33
C GLN A 148 8.44 -9.75 -3.20
N VAL A 149 8.68 -11.05 -3.07
CA VAL A 149 10.02 -11.65 -3.02
C VAL A 149 10.28 -12.41 -4.30
N GLY A 150 11.45 -12.22 -4.88
CA GLY A 150 11.92 -12.93 -6.06
C GLY A 150 12.23 -14.40 -5.79
N THR A 151 12.42 -15.16 -6.86
CA THR A 151 12.77 -16.59 -6.77
C THR A 151 14.13 -16.86 -6.11
N ASP A 152 14.96 -15.85 -6.00
CA ASP A 152 16.26 -15.87 -5.33
C ASP A 152 16.18 -15.48 -3.84
N GLY A 153 14.98 -15.19 -3.33
CA GLY A 153 14.75 -14.75 -1.95
C GLY A 153 14.98 -13.26 -1.71
N THR A 154 15.23 -12.47 -2.76
CA THR A 154 15.42 -11.01 -2.65
C THR A 154 14.09 -10.27 -2.73
N GLY A 155 13.87 -9.31 -1.84
CA GLY A 155 12.69 -8.43 -1.90
C GLY A 155 12.70 -7.55 -3.15
N LEU A 156 11.59 -7.51 -3.89
CA LEU A 156 11.46 -6.79 -5.17
C LEU A 156 10.70 -5.47 -5.06
N GLY A 157 9.89 -5.29 -4.03
CA GLY A 157 9.09 -4.09 -3.81
C GLY A 157 8.60 -3.97 -2.38
N GLY A 158 7.93 -2.87 -2.04
CA GLY A 158 7.33 -2.66 -0.74
C GLY A 158 8.31 -2.77 0.44
N LEU A 159 7.79 -3.26 1.55
CA LEU A 159 8.57 -3.51 2.77
C LEU A 159 9.57 -4.64 2.58
N GLU A 160 9.25 -5.66 1.79
CA GLU A 160 10.15 -6.75 1.44
C GLU A 160 11.46 -6.26 0.80
N TYR A 161 11.38 -5.25 -0.07
CA TYR A 161 12.56 -4.60 -0.65
C TYR A 161 13.26 -3.68 0.35
N LYS A 162 12.50 -2.81 1.01
CA LYS A 162 13.05 -1.80 1.93
C LYS A 162 13.80 -2.44 3.10
N TYR A 163 13.22 -3.49 3.69
CA TYR A 163 13.79 -4.20 4.84
C TYR A 163 14.48 -5.50 4.45
N ASN A 164 14.88 -5.65 3.17
CA ASN A 164 15.53 -6.88 2.72
C ASN A 164 16.79 -7.25 3.52
N SER A 165 17.57 -6.27 3.98
CA SER A 165 18.75 -6.51 4.82
C SER A 165 18.45 -7.01 6.23
N VAL A 166 17.22 -6.77 6.72
CA VAL A 166 16.72 -7.22 8.02
C VAL A 166 16.08 -8.60 7.87
N LEU A 167 15.15 -8.71 6.90
CA LEU A 167 14.38 -9.92 6.63
C LEU A 167 15.22 -11.06 6.05
N ALA A 168 16.18 -10.77 5.15
CA ALA A 168 16.99 -11.80 4.55
C ALA A 168 17.92 -12.43 5.59
N GLY A 169 17.77 -13.73 5.83
CA GLY A 169 18.68 -14.48 6.67
C GLY A 169 20.11 -14.46 6.12
N ARG A 170 21.06 -14.85 6.92
CA ARG A 170 22.45 -15.02 6.48
C ARG A 170 22.66 -16.48 6.05
N PRO A 171 23.15 -16.71 4.82
CA PRO A 171 23.38 -18.05 4.36
C PRO A 171 24.47 -18.74 5.19
N GLY A 172 24.24 -19.99 5.48
CA GLY A 172 25.23 -20.93 5.99
C GLY A 172 26.06 -21.53 4.85
N ARG A 173 27.03 -22.34 5.20
CA ARG A 173 27.88 -23.07 4.26
C ARG A 173 28.18 -24.47 4.79
N SER A 174 28.09 -25.48 3.91
CA SER A 174 28.67 -26.80 4.14
C SER A 174 29.73 -27.05 3.11
N VAL A 175 30.90 -27.46 3.53
CA VAL A 175 31.97 -27.93 2.64
C VAL A 175 32.11 -29.41 2.87
N ASP A 176 31.66 -30.19 1.91
CA ASP A 176 31.64 -31.63 1.99
C ASP A 176 32.70 -32.23 1.06
N GLN A 177 33.37 -33.33 1.50
CA GLN A 177 34.20 -34.12 0.59
C GLN A 177 33.30 -34.97 -0.30
N ILE A 178 33.61 -34.97 -1.59
CA ILE A 178 32.94 -35.79 -2.58
C ILE A 178 33.89 -36.83 -3.15
N ASP A 179 33.35 -37.97 -3.57
CA ASP A 179 34.09 -38.94 -4.38
C ASP A 179 34.24 -38.48 -5.83
N PRO A 180 35.06 -39.19 -6.67
CA PRO A 180 35.19 -38.82 -8.09
C PRO A 180 33.91 -38.88 -8.90
N SER A 181 32.84 -39.47 -8.36
CA SER A 181 31.50 -39.51 -8.96
C SER A 181 30.58 -38.38 -8.44
N GLY A 182 31.08 -37.51 -7.54
CA GLY A 182 30.34 -36.38 -6.98
C GLY A 182 29.48 -36.74 -5.77
N HIS A 183 29.57 -37.95 -5.21
CA HIS A 183 28.80 -38.35 -4.03
C HIS A 183 29.49 -37.90 -2.74
N PRO A 184 28.74 -37.34 -1.76
CA PRO A 184 29.30 -36.99 -0.46
C PRO A 184 29.88 -38.21 0.24
N ILE A 185 31.11 -38.09 0.72
CA ILE A 185 31.77 -39.11 1.51
C ILE A 185 31.24 -39.05 2.94
N ALA A 186 30.76 -40.17 3.46
CA ALA A 186 30.24 -40.26 4.82
C ALA A 186 31.30 -39.81 5.86
N GLY A 187 30.97 -38.77 6.65
CA GLY A 187 31.90 -38.14 7.59
C GLY A 187 32.89 -37.15 6.96
N GLY A 188 32.76 -36.84 5.68
CA GLY A 188 33.63 -35.95 4.94
C GLY A 188 33.29 -34.45 5.08
N VAL A 189 32.42 -34.06 6.04
CA VAL A 189 32.13 -32.63 6.30
C VAL A 189 33.37 -31.97 6.88
N ARG A 190 33.90 -30.95 6.19
CA ARG A 190 35.12 -30.22 6.58
C ARG A 190 34.86 -28.87 7.24
N ASP A 191 33.86 -28.17 6.78
CA ASP A 191 33.46 -26.87 7.35
C ASP A 191 31.93 -26.74 7.27
N TYR A 192 31.34 -26.56 8.44
CA TYR A 192 29.88 -26.32 8.56
C TYR A 192 29.63 -25.05 9.31
N ARG A 193 28.96 -24.11 8.64
CA ARG A 193 28.41 -22.91 9.26
C ARG A 193 26.90 -22.94 9.11
N ALA A 194 26.19 -22.96 10.20
CA ALA A 194 24.72 -22.93 10.20
C ALA A 194 24.21 -21.62 9.57
N PRO A 195 23.14 -21.67 8.79
CA PRO A 195 22.43 -20.47 8.36
C PRO A 195 21.84 -19.75 9.58
N VAL A 196 21.66 -18.44 9.47
CA VAL A 196 21.01 -17.62 10.50
C VAL A 196 19.73 -17.08 9.88
N ALA A 197 18.60 -17.20 10.56
CA ALA A 197 17.33 -16.63 10.13
C ALA A 197 17.41 -15.09 10.12
N GLY A 198 16.63 -14.46 9.26
CA GLY A 198 16.39 -13.01 9.29
C GLY A 198 15.55 -12.62 10.51
N ASP A 199 15.54 -11.34 10.81
CA ASP A 199 14.67 -10.79 11.85
C ASP A 199 13.25 -10.59 11.27
N ASP A 200 12.23 -10.75 12.11
CA ASP A 200 10.85 -10.47 11.73
C ASP A 200 10.54 -8.97 11.81
N LEU A 201 9.59 -8.49 11.01
CA LEU A 201 9.01 -7.16 11.12
C LEU A 201 7.65 -7.23 11.77
N VAL A 202 7.41 -6.34 12.74
CA VAL A 202 6.07 -6.10 13.31
C VAL A 202 5.57 -4.77 12.76
N LEU A 203 4.45 -4.81 12.06
CA LEU A 203 3.82 -3.65 11.47
C LEU A 203 2.81 -3.03 12.43
N SER A 204 2.43 -1.79 12.18
CA SER A 204 1.30 -1.13 12.84
C SER A 204 -0.05 -1.46 12.19
N LEU A 205 -0.05 -2.12 11.02
CA LEU A 205 -1.27 -2.60 10.35
C LEU A 205 -2.02 -3.59 11.25
N ASP A 206 -3.34 -3.53 11.17
CA ASP A 206 -4.26 -4.45 11.81
C ASP A 206 -4.93 -5.29 10.70
N GLU A 207 -4.69 -6.60 10.68
CA GLU A 207 -5.13 -7.47 9.58
C GLU A 207 -6.64 -7.45 9.38
N PRO A 208 -7.49 -7.61 10.42
CA PRO A 208 -8.94 -7.51 10.28
C PRO A 208 -9.39 -6.16 9.70
N LEU A 209 -8.84 -5.06 10.23
CA LEU A 209 -9.19 -3.72 9.75
C LEU A 209 -8.71 -3.46 8.31
N GLN A 210 -7.55 -3.99 7.93
CA GLN A 210 -7.05 -3.95 6.55
C GLN A 210 -8.04 -4.64 5.60
N TYR A 211 -8.53 -5.82 5.96
CA TYR A 211 -9.51 -6.56 5.17
C TYR A 211 -10.81 -5.77 4.99
N GLU A 212 -11.37 -5.22 6.07
CA GLU A 212 -12.59 -4.41 6.01
C GLU A 212 -12.40 -3.13 5.18
N ALA A 213 -11.23 -2.50 5.30
CA ALA A 213 -10.88 -1.32 4.48
C ALA A 213 -10.80 -1.66 2.99
N GLU A 214 -10.15 -2.78 2.62
CA GLU A 214 -10.11 -3.24 1.23
C GLU A 214 -11.50 -3.60 0.70
N GLN A 215 -12.33 -4.25 1.52
CA GLN A 215 -13.68 -4.62 1.13
C GLN A 215 -14.56 -3.38 0.90
N ALA A 216 -14.53 -2.40 1.80
CA ALA A 216 -15.27 -1.16 1.67
C ALA A 216 -14.78 -0.35 0.44
N LEU A 217 -13.48 -0.28 0.24
CA LEU A 217 -12.88 0.40 -0.91
C LEU A 217 -13.24 -0.28 -2.23
N ALA A 218 -13.19 -1.61 -2.29
CA ALA A 218 -13.57 -2.36 -3.49
C ALA A 218 -15.04 -2.14 -3.86
N GLN A 219 -15.95 -2.12 -2.88
CA GLN A 219 -17.36 -1.78 -3.09
C GLN A 219 -17.51 -0.35 -3.63
N ALA A 220 -16.77 0.61 -3.06
CA ALA A 220 -16.81 2.00 -3.48
C ALA A 220 -16.31 2.20 -4.92
N ILE A 221 -15.21 1.55 -5.31
CA ILE A 221 -14.68 1.59 -6.69
C ILE A 221 -15.72 1.08 -7.68
N VAL A 222 -16.37 -0.05 -7.38
CA VAL A 222 -17.41 -0.63 -8.25
C VAL A 222 -18.63 0.28 -8.33
N ALA A 223 -19.13 0.76 -7.19
CA ALA A 223 -20.31 1.64 -7.12
C ALA A 223 -20.09 2.97 -7.85
N ALA A 224 -18.93 3.59 -7.64
CA ALA A 224 -18.53 4.85 -8.26
C ALA A 224 -18.00 4.69 -9.69
N ARG A 225 -17.94 3.49 -10.24
CA ARG A 225 -17.40 3.21 -11.59
C ARG A 225 -15.98 3.78 -11.76
N ALA A 226 -15.20 3.77 -10.69
CA ALA A 226 -13.87 4.34 -10.64
C ALA A 226 -12.81 3.39 -11.22
N LYS A 227 -11.63 3.91 -11.55
CA LYS A 227 -10.50 3.10 -12.02
C LYS A 227 -9.63 2.58 -10.90
N ALA A 228 -9.53 3.30 -9.79
CA ALA A 228 -8.71 2.93 -8.65
C ALA A 228 -9.20 3.62 -7.37
N GLY A 229 -8.66 3.22 -6.23
CA GLY A 229 -8.91 3.89 -4.97
C GLY A 229 -7.82 3.60 -3.94
N ILE A 230 -7.80 4.45 -2.91
CA ILE A 230 -6.92 4.37 -1.75
C ILE A 230 -7.78 4.64 -0.51
N ALA A 231 -7.61 3.84 0.54
CA ALA A 231 -8.22 4.11 1.84
C ALA A 231 -7.16 3.89 2.94
N LEU A 232 -6.89 4.93 3.69
CA LEU A 232 -5.90 4.97 4.76
C LEU A 232 -6.56 5.24 6.08
N LEU A 233 -6.18 4.52 7.12
CA LEU A 233 -6.51 4.81 8.51
C LEU A 233 -5.23 4.91 9.34
N MET A 234 -5.18 5.89 10.24
CA MET A 234 -4.03 6.18 11.09
C MET A 234 -4.48 6.46 12.51
N ASN A 235 -3.74 5.97 13.49
CA ASN A 235 -3.90 6.38 14.87
C ASN A 235 -3.48 7.84 15.03
N SER A 236 -4.42 8.68 15.49
CA SER A 236 -4.22 10.14 15.54
C SER A 236 -3.12 10.56 16.51
N LYS A 237 -2.79 9.76 17.52
CA LYS A 237 -1.81 10.10 18.56
C LYS A 237 -0.39 9.65 18.20
N THR A 238 -0.25 8.46 17.60
CA THR A 238 1.05 7.81 17.37
C THR A 238 1.55 7.92 15.94
N GLY A 239 0.67 8.20 14.98
CA GLY A 239 1.01 8.19 13.56
C GLY A 239 1.04 6.79 12.94
N ASP A 240 0.67 5.76 13.69
CA ASP A 240 0.65 4.37 13.20
C ASP A 240 -0.41 4.20 12.13
N ILE A 241 -0.01 3.73 10.95
CA ILE A 241 -0.94 3.34 9.89
C ILE A 241 -1.59 2.02 10.30
N LEU A 242 -2.90 2.05 10.50
CA LEU A 242 -3.69 0.91 10.96
C LEU A 242 -4.26 0.09 9.82
N ALA A 243 -4.58 0.76 8.71
CA ALA A 243 -4.98 0.14 7.45
C ALA A 243 -4.53 0.99 6.26
N ASP A 244 -4.15 0.32 5.16
CA ASP A 244 -3.70 0.95 3.91
C ASP A 244 -4.15 0.10 2.73
N ALA A 245 -5.40 0.29 2.34
CA ALA A 245 -6.03 -0.38 1.20
C ALA A 245 -5.75 0.40 -0.10
N GLN A 246 -5.26 -0.30 -1.12
CA GLN A 246 -4.88 0.29 -2.41
C GLN A 246 -5.29 -0.62 -3.56
N LEU A 247 -6.40 -0.30 -4.19
CA LEU A 247 -7.03 -1.15 -5.19
C LEU A 247 -7.12 -0.46 -6.55
N THR A 248 -7.12 -1.27 -7.61
CA THR A 248 -7.31 -0.81 -8.99
C THR A 248 -8.21 -1.76 -9.77
N MET A 249 -8.90 -1.24 -10.77
CA MET A 249 -9.60 -2.09 -11.72
C MET A 249 -8.58 -2.83 -12.60
N PRO A 250 -8.80 -4.12 -12.89
CA PRO A 250 -7.91 -4.88 -13.75
C PRO A 250 -7.87 -4.29 -15.16
N THR A 251 -6.67 -4.16 -15.71
CA THR A 251 -6.45 -3.78 -17.10
C THR A 251 -6.27 -5.01 -17.99
N ALA A 252 -6.40 -4.83 -19.31
CA ALA A 252 -6.17 -5.91 -20.26
C ALA A 252 -4.78 -6.55 -20.04
N GLY A 253 -4.76 -7.86 -19.75
CA GLY A 253 -3.54 -8.60 -19.43
C GLY A 253 -3.21 -8.73 -17.94
N ASN A 254 -3.93 -8.07 -17.05
CA ASN A 254 -3.85 -8.32 -15.62
C ASN A 254 -4.75 -9.50 -15.24
N THR A 255 -4.14 -10.61 -14.83
CA THR A 255 -4.82 -11.86 -14.45
C THR A 255 -4.80 -12.10 -12.93
N LEU A 256 -4.51 -11.07 -12.13
CA LEU A 256 -4.54 -11.19 -10.68
C LEU A 256 -5.96 -11.56 -10.20
N PRO A 257 -6.07 -12.40 -9.17
CA PRO A 257 -7.36 -12.67 -8.54
C PRO A 257 -7.92 -11.38 -7.91
N PRO A 258 -9.25 -11.28 -7.71
CA PRO A 258 -9.83 -10.18 -6.93
C PRO A 258 -9.14 -10.06 -5.56
N ALA A 259 -8.92 -8.80 -5.11
CA ALA A 259 -8.30 -8.52 -3.83
C ALA A 259 -9.13 -9.08 -2.68
N VAL A 260 -10.42 -8.72 -2.68
CA VAL A 260 -11.41 -9.19 -1.72
C VAL A 260 -12.72 -9.52 -2.45
N PRO A 261 -13.55 -10.46 -1.95
CA PRO A 261 -14.86 -10.76 -2.54
C PRO A 261 -15.81 -9.56 -2.44
N VAL A 262 -16.33 -9.08 -3.57
CA VAL A 262 -17.31 -7.99 -3.62
C VAL A 262 -18.62 -8.50 -4.16
N ASN A 263 -19.70 -8.23 -3.46
CA ASN A 263 -21.06 -8.42 -4.00
C ASN A 263 -21.40 -7.25 -4.93
N VAL A 264 -21.06 -7.38 -6.21
CA VAL A 264 -21.29 -6.34 -7.22
C VAL A 264 -22.77 -5.93 -7.36
N ALA A 265 -23.70 -6.82 -7.03
CA ALA A 265 -25.12 -6.50 -7.05
C ALA A 265 -25.51 -5.54 -5.92
N THR A 266 -24.92 -5.69 -4.73
CA THR A 266 -25.09 -4.75 -3.61
C THR A 266 -24.44 -3.39 -3.91
N ALA A 267 -23.35 -3.38 -4.66
CA ALA A 267 -22.70 -2.16 -5.13
C ALA A 267 -23.44 -1.47 -6.30
N GLY A 268 -24.57 -2.03 -6.74
CA GLY A 268 -25.37 -1.46 -7.83
C GLY A 268 -24.81 -1.66 -9.24
N ALA A 269 -23.80 -2.54 -9.39
CA ALA A 269 -23.18 -2.87 -10.66
C ALA A 269 -23.72 -4.19 -11.25
N PRO A 270 -23.64 -4.41 -12.59
CA PRO A 270 -23.97 -5.68 -13.19
C PRO A 270 -23.13 -6.82 -12.62
N ALA A 271 -23.71 -8.01 -12.47
CA ALA A 271 -23.01 -9.20 -11.95
C ALA A 271 -21.78 -9.64 -12.79
N SER A 272 -21.67 -9.15 -14.03
CA SER A 272 -20.54 -9.39 -14.93
C SER A 272 -19.42 -8.35 -14.81
N SER A 273 -19.52 -7.39 -13.86
CA SER A 273 -18.49 -6.37 -13.66
C SER A 273 -17.17 -7.00 -13.19
N ALA A 274 -16.07 -6.51 -13.73
CA ALA A 274 -14.75 -6.86 -13.22
C ALA A 274 -14.62 -6.46 -11.76
N GLN A 275 -13.90 -7.26 -10.99
CA GLN A 275 -13.65 -7.00 -9.57
C GLN A 275 -12.32 -6.23 -9.44
N PRO A 276 -12.22 -5.29 -8.46
CA PRO A 276 -10.95 -4.67 -8.15
C PRO A 276 -9.89 -5.68 -7.71
N VAL A 277 -8.65 -5.38 -8.05
CA VAL A 277 -7.46 -6.14 -7.67
C VAL A 277 -6.50 -5.22 -6.90
N GLU A 278 -5.55 -5.81 -6.21
CA GLU A 278 -4.49 -5.03 -5.55
C GLU A 278 -3.75 -4.13 -6.54
N ALA A 279 -3.40 -2.93 -6.09
CA ALA A 279 -2.55 -2.05 -6.88
C ALA A 279 -1.16 -2.68 -7.06
N PRO A 280 -0.49 -2.49 -8.21
CA PRO A 280 0.81 -3.13 -8.47
C PRO A 280 1.96 -2.55 -7.63
N SER A 281 1.73 -1.48 -6.90
CA SER A 281 2.71 -0.79 -6.06
C SER A 281 2.00 0.07 -5.01
N ALA A 282 2.74 0.55 -4.01
CA ALA A 282 2.25 1.41 -2.93
C ALA A 282 1.83 2.81 -3.45
N THR A 283 0.68 2.88 -4.14
CA THR A 283 0.17 4.10 -4.79
C THR A 283 -0.18 5.21 -3.79
N ALA A 284 -0.50 4.88 -2.55
CA ALA A 284 -0.73 5.86 -1.48
C ALA A 284 0.49 6.76 -1.21
N PHE A 285 1.70 6.29 -1.56
CA PHE A 285 2.97 6.98 -1.38
C PHE A 285 3.57 7.47 -2.70
N THR A 286 3.30 6.77 -3.80
CA THR A 286 3.98 7.02 -5.08
C THR A 286 3.15 7.85 -6.04
N ARG A 287 1.82 7.73 -5.98
CA ARG A 287 0.91 8.44 -6.86
C ARG A 287 0.57 9.81 -6.28
N VAL A 288 0.73 10.84 -7.10
CA VAL A 288 0.35 12.21 -6.74
C VAL A 288 -0.91 12.63 -7.49
N TYR A 289 -1.73 13.47 -6.84
CA TYR A 289 -2.95 14.04 -7.39
C TYR A 289 -3.15 15.46 -6.85
N GLU A 290 -3.93 16.26 -7.53
CA GLU A 290 -4.35 17.57 -7.02
C GLU A 290 -5.37 17.37 -5.89
N PRO A 291 -5.10 17.86 -4.65
CA PRO A 291 -5.96 17.55 -3.51
C PRO A 291 -7.34 18.22 -3.57
N GLY A 292 -7.49 19.30 -4.34
CA GLY A 292 -8.72 20.07 -4.37
C GLY A 292 -9.10 20.59 -2.98
N SER A 293 -10.40 20.62 -2.68
CA SER A 293 -10.95 21.26 -1.48
C SER A 293 -10.47 20.69 -0.14
N VAL A 294 -9.89 19.49 -0.07
CA VAL A 294 -9.28 19.00 1.18
C VAL A 294 -8.07 19.84 1.59
N ASN A 295 -7.41 20.54 0.64
CA ASN A 295 -6.31 21.46 0.91
C ASN A 295 -6.75 22.73 1.67
N LYS A 296 -8.03 23.09 1.67
CA LYS A 296 -8.56 24.27 2.37
C LYS A 296 -8.31 24.23 3.88
N LEU A 297 -8.17 23.02 4.46
CA LEU A 297 -7.71 22.85 5.84
C LEU A 297 -6.39 23.59 6.08
N ILE A 298 -5.41 23.41 5.21
CA ILE A 298 -4.07 24.02 5.35
C ILE A 298 -4.18 25.54 5.22
N THR A 299 -4.88 26.02 4.19
CA THR A 299 -5.04 27.46 3.93
C THR A 299 -5.71 28.18 5.08
N ILE A 300 -6.82 27.64 5.58
CA ILE A 300 -7.62 28.29 6.64
C ILE A 300 -6.89 28.21 7.97
N SER A 301 -6.35 27.07 8.34
CA SER A 301 -5.58 26.93 9.58
C SER A 301 -4.33 27.82 9.62
N ALA A 302 -3.66 27.99 8.47
CA ALA A 302 -2.54 28.90 8.32
C ALA A 302 -2.97 30.37 8.52
N ALA A 303 -4.10 30.77 7.95
CA ALA A 303 -4.63 32.12 8.07
C ALA A 303 -5.08 32.44 9.52
N LEU A 304 -5.69 31.47 10.20
CA LEU A 304 -6.02 31.59 11.64
C LEU A 304 -4.76 31.68 12.50
N GLN A 305 -3.77 30.80 12.25
CA GLN A 305 -2.55 30.74 13.04
C GLN A 305 -1.68 32.00 12.89
N SER A 306 -1.63 32.57 11.68
CA SER A 306 -0.90 33.83 11.44
C SER A 306 -1.65 35.07 11.92
N GLY A 307 -2.94 34.95 12.31
CA GLY A 307 -3.80 36.05 12.67
C GLY A 307 -4.26 36.89 11.47
N ALA A 308 -4.09 36.40 10.24
CA ALA A 308 -4.56 37.06 9.01
C ALA A 308 -6.10 37.14 8.95
N VAL A 309 -6.78 36.15 9.58
CA VAL A 309 -8.24 36.13 9.76
C VAL A 309 -8.60 35.59 11.13
N LYS A 310 -9.84 35.90 11.56
CA LYS A 310 -10.49 35.31 12.74
C LYS A 310 -11.68 34.48 12.31
N PRO A 311 -12.11 33.49 13.09
CA PRO A 311 -13.26 32.63 12.74
C PRO A 311 -14.54 33.39 12.36
N ALA A 312 -14.81 34.52 13.03
CA ALA A 312 -16.00 35.33 12.82
C ALA A 312 -15.86 36.43 11.75
N ASP A 313 -14.70 36.55 11.10
CA ASP A 313 -14.53 37.52 10.02
C ASP A 313 -15.44 37.17 8.85
N VAL A 314 -16.20 38.18 8.38
CA VAL A 314 -17.17 38.02 7.29
C VAL A 314 -16.56 38.49 5.98
N PHE A 315 -16.76 37.70 4.95
CA PHE A 315 -16.34 37.95 3.59
C PHE A 315 -17.55 38.12 2.67
N THR A 316 -17.43 38.99 1.67
CA THR A 316 -18.42 39.11 0.61
C THR A 316 -18.02 38.16 -0.53
N ILE A 317 -18.87 37.20 -0.81
CA ILE A 317 -18.61 36.12 -1.79
C ILE A 317 -19.52 36.38 -3.02
N PRO A 318 -19.01 36.96 -4.09
CA PRO A 318 -19.76 37.10 -5.34
C PRO A 318 -19.80 35.76 -6.09
N ASP A 319 -20.69 35.64 -7.09
CA ASP A 319 -20.78 34.48 -7.98
C ASP A 319 -19.50 34.26 -8.83
N SER A 320 -18.70 35.30 -9.01
CA SER A 320 -17.42 35.21 -9.71
C SER A 320 -16.38 36.15 -9.10
N TYR A 321 -15.11 35.73 -9.12
CA TYR A 321 -14.00 36.50 -8.57
C TYR A 321 -12.81 36.49 -9.53
N GLN A 322 -12.21 37.63 -9.82
CA GLN A 322 -11.11 37.73 -10.75
C GLN A 322 -9.75 37.88 -10.07
N VAL A 323 -8.80 37.01 -10.45
CA VAL A 323 -7.41 37.08 -10.01
C VAL A 323 -6.51 37.01 -11.24
N ALA A 324 -5.67 38.02 -11.43
CA ALA A 324 -4.70 38.08 -12.53
C ALA A 324 -5.31 37.82 -13.93
N GLY A 325 -6.56 38.26 -14.16
CA GLY A 325 -7.26 38.09 -15.44
C GLY A 325 -7.99 36.75 -15.61
N THR A 326 -7.89 35.85 -14.63
CA THR A 326 -8.63 34.59 -14.59
C THR A 326 -9.85 34.74 -13.68
N THR A 327 -10.99 34.20 -14.11
CA THR A 327 -12.24 34.23 -13.35
C THR A 327 -12.39 32.92 -12.60
N PHE A 328 -12.59 33.00 -11.29
CA PHE A 328 -12.87 31.87 -10.38
C PHE A 328 -14.33 31.87 -9.98
N HIS A 329 -14.86 30.67 -9.74
CA HIS A 329 -16.23 30.44 -9.30
C HIS A 329 -16.26 29.46 -8.13
N ASP A 330 -17.30 29.55 -7.32
CA ASP A 330 -17.66 28.47 -6.43
C ASP A 330 -18.28 27.30 -7.24
N ALA A 331 -18.50 26.17 -6.61
CA ALA A 331 -18.99 24.96 -7.27
C ALA A 331 -20.38 25.16 -7.89
N GLU A 332 -21.23 25.93 -7.24
CA GLU A 332 -22.57 26.30 -7.70
C GLU A 332 -22.71 27.80 -7.81
N SER A 333 -23.52 28.24 -8.78
CA SER A 333 -23.89 29.64 -8.88
C SER A 333 -24.81 30.07 -7.74
N HIS A 334 -24.51 31.21 -7.11
CA HIS A 334 -25.22 31.73 -5.97
C HIS A 334 -25.31 33.28 -6.01
N PRO A 335 -26.28 33.90 -5.32
CA PRO A 335 -26.28 35.35 -5.14
C PRO A 335 -25.02 35.77 -4.36
N VAL A 336 -24.84 37.09 -4.23
CA VAL A 336 -23.77 37.61 -3.36
C VAL A 336 -24.07 37.18 -1.91
N GLU A 337 -23.16 36.40 -1.37
CA GLU A 337 -23.25 35.86 0.00
C GLU A 337 -22.35 36.65 0.97
N HIS A 338 -22.68 36.59 2.26
CA HIS A 338 -21.87 37.16 3.33
C HIS A 338 -21.54 36.06 4.34
N TRP A 339 -20.41 35.36 4.11
CA TRP A 339 -20.01 34.17 4.87
C TRP A 339 -18.86 34.47 5.81
N ASN A 340 -18.93 33.95 7.02
CA ASN A 340 -17.79 33.88 7.93
C ASN A 340 -16.86 32.73 7.52
N VAL A 341 -15.71 32.57 8.20
CA VAL A 341 -14.71 31.56 7.84
C VAL A 341 -15.26 30.12 7.97
N THR A 342 -16.16 29.88 8.96
CA THR A 342 -16.83 28.58 9.09
C THR A 342 -17.74 28.29 7.91
N ASP A 343 -18.56 29.27 7.50
CA ASP A 343 -19.47 29.11 6.36
C ASP A 343 -18.69 28.86 5.07
N ILE A 344 -17.56 29.57 4.86
CA ILE A 344 -16.65 29.36 3.71
C ILE A 344 -16.16 27.90 3.65
N LEU A 345 -15.71 27.32 4.78
CA LEU A 345 -15.25 25.94 4.82
C LEU A 345 -16.41 24.95 4.67
N THR A 346 -17.54 25.21 5.31
CA THR A 346 -18.74 24.36 5.31
C THR A 346 -19.34 24.22 3.92
N ASN A 347 -19.43 25.34 3.18
CA ASN A 347 -19.92 25.37 1.79
C ASN A 347 -18.80 25.10 0.76
N SER A 348 -17.58 24.86 1.22
CA SER A 348 -16.44 24.61 0.34
C SER A 348 -16.15 25.75 -0.64
N SER A 349 -16.40 27.04 -0.28
CA SER A 349 -16.22 28.17 -1.17
C SER A 349 -14.78 28.32 -1.65
N ASN A 350 -14.58 28.31 -2.96
CA ASN A 350 -13.30 28.62 -3.60
C ASN A 350 -12.99 30.11 -3.45
N ILE A 351 -13.96 30.96 -3.76
CA ILE A 351 -13.82 32.42 -3.73
C ILE A 351 -13.47 32.91 -2.31
N GLY A 352 -14.19 32.40 -1.30
CA GLY A 352 -13.90 32.74 0.10
C GLY A 352 -12.50 32.29 0.52
N THR A 353 -12.08 31.08 0.11
CA THR A 353 -10.74 30.55 0.41
C THR A 353 -9.64 31.36 -0.29
N ILE A 354 -9.86 31.79 -1.53
CA ILE A 354 -8.94 32.67 -2.27
C ILE A 354 -8.78 34.01 -1.54
N GLN A 355 -9.88 34.65 -1.12
CA GLN A 355 -9.83 35.91 -0.37
C GLN A 355 -9.10 35.76 0.98
N ILE A 356 -9.25 34.63 1.66
CA ILE A 356 -8.50 34.30 2.88
C ILE A 356 -7.01 34.17 2.56
N ALA A 357 -6.65 33.48 1.47
CA ALA A 357 -5.27 33.28 1.07
C ALA A 357 -4.57 34.57 0.64
N GLU A 358 -5.29 35.49 -0.01
CA GLU A 358 -4.78 36.82 -0.34
C GLU A 358 -4.41 37.62 0.93
N ARG A 359 -5.22 37.50 2.02
CA ARG A 359 -4.87 38.10 3.31
C ARG A 359 -3.69 37.42 3.99
N LEU A 360 -3.57 36.08 3.86
CA LEU A 360 -2.48 35.30 4.41
C LEU A 360 -1.14 35.62 3.72
N GLY A 361 -1.18 35.76 2.42
CA GLY A 361 -0.02 35.99 1.57
C GLY A 361 0.75 34.71 1.23
N LYS A 362 1.42 34.75 0.08
CA LYS A 362 2.14 33.62 -0.54
C LYS A 362 3.16 32.96 0.40
N ASP A 363 4.00 33.76 1.05
CA ASP A 363 5.13 33.20 1.80
C ASP A 363 4.66 32.47 3.06
N ASN A 364 3.65 32.99 3.75
CA ASN A 364 3.01 32.29 4.85
C ASN A 364 2.32 31.01 4.38
N LEU A 365 1.57 31.05 3.25
CA LEU A 365 0.92 29.87 2.71
C LEU A 365 1.94 28.76 2.42
N LEU A 366 3.04 29.08 1.74
CA LEU A 366 4.11 28.12 1.46
C LEU A 366 4.79 27.60 2.73
N HIS A 367 4.99 28.46 3.74
CA HIS A 367 5.54 28.05 5.03
C HIS A 367 4.67 26.95 5.67
N TYR A 368 3.35 27.16 5.74
CA TYR A 368 2.44 26.19 6.34
C TYR A 368 2.25 24.94 5.49
N ILE A 369 2.18 25.05 4.16
CA ILE A 369 2.15 23.88 3.26
C ILE A 369 3.30 22.93 3.58
N ARG A 370 4.53 23.46 3.74
CA ARG A 370 5.70 22.66 4.14
C ARG A 370 5.62 22.18 5.58
N GLY A 371 5.11 23.02 6.49
CA GLY A 371 4.90 22.64 7.88
C GLY A 371 3.96 21.45 8.05
N TYR A 372 2.97 21.28 7.17
CA TYR A 372 2.09 20.13 7.10
C TYR A 372 2.70 18.91 6.39
N GLY A 373 3.98 18.96 5.99
CA GLY A 373 4.70 17.85 5.38
C GLY A 373 4.59 17.77 3.85
N LEU A 374 3.86 18.68 3.18
CA LEU A 374 3.74 18.66 1.72
C LEU A 374 5.04 19.16 1.08
N GLY A 375 5.42 18.54 -0.03
CA GLY A 375 6.67 18.86 -0.74
C GLY A 375 7.89 18.11 -0.20
N SER A 376 7.71 17.14 0.70
CA SER A 376 8.76 16.26 1.23
C SER A 376 8.26 14.82 1.30
N VAL A 377 9.15 13.85 1.14
CA VAL A 377 8.83 12.44 1.46
C VAL A 377 8.57 12.29 2.94
N THR A 378 7.78 11.29 3.34
CA THR A 378 7.57 10.98 4.75
C THR A 378 8.76 10.23 5.33
N ASP A 379 8.84 10.15 6.66
CA ASP A 379 9.91 9.38 7.33
C ASP A 379 9.79 7.86 7.08
N MET A 380 8.67 7.42 6.52
CA MET A 380 8.51 6.03 6.10
C MET A 380 9.43 5.67 4.93
N ASN A 381 9.81 6.61 4.07
CA ASN A 381 10.72 6.37 2.94
C ASN A 381 10.37 5.11 2.14
N MET A 382 9.09 4.94 1.77
CA MET A 382 8.67 3.79 0.97
C MET A 382 9.35 3.79 -0.41
N PRO A 383 9.65 2.63 -0.98
CA PRO A 383 10.28 2.56 -2.29
C PRO A 383 9.49 3.34 -3.36
N GLY A 384 10.13 4.31 -3.99
CA GLY A 384 9.50 5.17 -5.00
C GLY A 384 8.59 6.27 -4.44
N GLU A 385 8.61 6.52 -3.13
CA GLU A 385 7.79 7.56 -2.51
C GLU A 385 8.03 8.93 -3.13
N SER A 386 6.93 9.64 -3.43
CA SER A 386 6.94 10.97 -4.01
C SER A 386 6.89 12.06 -2.92
N ALA A 387 7.70 13.08 -3.08
CA ALA A 387 7.61 14.29 -2.28
C ALA A 387 6.39 15.16 -2.59
N GLY A 388 5.59 14.79 -3.61
CA GLY A 388 4.58 15.68 -4.17
C GLY A 388 5.18 16.73 -5.09
N LEU A 389 4.34 17.60 -5.65
CA LEU A 389 4.76 18.67 -6.52
C LEU A 389 4.27 20.02 -5.97
N LEU A 390 5.20 20.88 -5.65
CA LEU A 390 4.91 22.28 -5.30
C LEU A 390 5.42 23.22 -6.41
N PRO A 391 4.73 24.32 -6.69
CA PRO A 391 5.15 25.24 -7.73
C PRO A 391 6.48 25.89 -7.37
N THR A 392 7.48 25.77 -8.23
CA THR A 392 8.78 26.44 -8.12
C THR A 392 8.68 27.92 -8.54
N TYR A 393 7.75 28.21 -9.45
CA TYR A 393 7.40 29.56 -9.88
C TYR A 393 5.92 29.84 -9.60
N TRP A 394 5.63 30.98 -9.00
CA TRP A 394 4.26 31.46 -8.79
C TRP A 394 3.86 32.40 -9.90
N SER A 395 2.85 31.99 -10.67
CA SER A 395 2.16 32.83 -11.62
C SER A 395 1.24 33.82 -10.90
N GLY A 396 0.63 34.75 -11.64
CA GLY A 396 -0.37 35.66 -11.07
C GLY A 396 -1.58 34.94 -10.46
N THR A 397 -1.95 33.75 -10.98
CA THR A 397 -3.09 32.95 -10.51
C THR A 397 -2.73 31.99 -9.37
N SER A 398 -1.45 31.70 -9.13
CA SER A 398 -1.05 30.70 -8.10
C SER A 398 -1.56 31.01 -6.71
N ILE A 399 -1.77 32.30 -6.37
CA ILE A 399 -2.36 32.71 -5.08
C ILE A 399 -3.85 32.32 -4.98
N ALA A 400 -4.50 32.05 -6.08
CA ALA A 400 -5.87 31.57 -6.13
C ALA A 400 -5.95 30.04 -6.28
N ASP A 401 -5.06 29.44 -7.09
CA ASP A 401 -5.07 28.02 -7.40
C ASP A 401 -4.62 27.16 -6.20
N VAL A 402 -3.44 27.49 -5.63
CA VAL A 402 -2.83 26.68 -4.56
C VAL A 402 -3.70 26.57 -3.30
N PRO A 403 -4.34 27.66 -2.81
CA PRO A 403 -5.19 27.59 -1.61
C PRO A 403 -6.36 26.62 -1.73
N ILE A 404 -6.90 26.43 -2.91
CA ILE A 404 -8.03 25.53 -3.18
C ILE A 404 -7.57 24.13 -3.63
N GLY A 405 -6.26 23.87 -3.61
CA GLY A 405 -5.67 22.58 -3.90
C GLY A 405 -5.49 22.28 -5.38
N GLN A 406 -5.36 23.31 -6.23
CA GLN A 406 -4.99 23.21 -7.64
C GLN A 406 -3.57 23.74 -7.86
N GLY A 407 -2.89 23.26 -8.92
CA GLY A 407 -1.50 23.65 -9.19
C GLY A 407 -0.46 23.14 -8.19
N ILE A 408 -0.86 22.24 -7.31
CA ILE A 408 0.00 21.40 -6.46
C ILE A 408 -0.41 19.94 -6.62
N ALA A 409 0.51 19.02 -6.37
CA ALA A 409 0.15 17.60 -6.33
C ALA A 409 0.73 16.96 -5.07
N VAL A 410 -0.06 16.14 -4.41
CA VAL A 410 0.26 15.51 -3.12
C VAL A 410 -0.01 14.01 -3.17
N THR A 411 0.60 13.25 -2.28
CA THR A 411 0.26 11.85 -2.04
C THR A 411 -0.89 11.74 -1.04
N ALA A 412 -1.60 10.61 -1.03
CA ALA A 412 -2.69 10.38 -0.08
C ALA A 412 -2.17 10.37 1.37
N VAL A 413 -0.99 9.81 1.61
CA VAL A 413 -0.38 9.79 2.95
C VAL A 413 0.04 11.19 3.43
N GLN A 414 0.49 12.08 2.55
CA GLN A 414 0.78 13.46 2.93
C GLN A 414 -0.49 14.20 3.38
N MET A 415 -1.60 14.01 2.68
CA MET A 415 -2.87 14.64 3.06
C MET A 415 -3.45 14.03 4.35
N LEU A 416 -3.34 12.72 4.54
CA LEU A 416 -3.68 12.06 5.80
C LEU A 416 -2.92 12.68 6.98
N ALA A 417 -1.60 12.84 6.87
CA ALA A 417 -0.76 13.44 7.90
C ALA A 417 -1.11 14.92 8.18
N ALA A 418 -1.53 15.66 7.14
CA ALA A 418 -1.99 17.04 7.32
C ALA A 418 -3.27 17.10 8.16
N TYR A 419 -4.25 16.22 7.90
CA TYR A 419 -5.46 16.12 8.73
C TYR A 419 -5.15 15.63 10.13
N ASN A 420 -4.24 14.66 10.25
CA ASN A 420 -3.78 14.18 11.56
C ASN A 420 -3.14 15.28 12.40
N THR A 421 -2.49 16.25 11.79
CA THR A 421 -1.92 17.40 12.49
C THR A 421 -3.00 18.18 13.26
N ILE A 422 -4.18 18.40 12.66
CA ILE A 422 -5.31 19.03 13.34
C ILE A 422 -5.90 18.10 14.41
N ALA A 423 -6.13 16.82 14.08
CA ALA A 423 -6.62 15.80 15.01
C ALA A 423 -5.72 15.67 16.25
N ASN A 424 -4.41 15.85 16.10
CA ASN A 424 -3.43 15.78 17.19
C ASN A 424 -3.08 17.18 17.78
N GLY A 425 -4.06 18.07 17.84
CA GLY A 425 -3.93 19.37 18.52
C GLY A 425 -2.87 20.30 17.92
N GLY A 426 -2.67 20.22 16.62
CA GLY A 426 -1.74 21.07 15.85
C GLY A 426 -0.30 20.59 15.81
N VAL A 427 -0.04 19.34 16.20
CA VAL A 427 1.27 18.70 16.14
C VAL A 427 1.32 17.71 14.98
N TYR A 428 2.22 17.93 14.04
CA TYR A 428 2.53 16.97 12.99
C TYR A 428 3.22 15.75 13.60
N VAL A 429 2.64 14.58 13.41
CA VAL A 429 3.20 13.28 13.76
C VAL A 429 3.48 12.53 12.46
N PRO A 430 4.73 12.18 12.18
CA PRO A 430 5.06 11.44 10.97
C PRO A 430 4.33 10.10 10.91
N PRO A 431 3.75 9.73 9.76
CA PRO A 431 3.16 8.40 9.57
C PRO A 431 4.20 7.29 9.77
N ARG A 432 3.76 6.13 10.28
CA ARG A 432 4.61 4.99 10.61
C ARG A 432 3.92 3.68 10.25
N LEU A 433 4.69 2.73 9.70
CA LEU A 433 4.21 1.38 9.34
C LEU A 433 4.90 0.26 10.13
N VAL A 434 6.11 0.49 10.64
CA VAL A 434 6.90 -0.52 11.35
C VAL A 434 7.03 -0.13 12.80
N ASP A 435 6.58 -1.01 13.69
CA ASP A 435 6.61 -0.82 15.13
C ASP A 435 7.87 -1.40 15.77
N ALA A 436 8.29 -2.57 15.30
CA ALA A 436 9.44 -3.27 15.85
C ALA A 436 10.06 -4.25 14.84
N THR A 437 11.25 -4.75 15.19
CA THR A 437 11.81 -5.98 14.63
C THR A 437 11.96 -7.00 15.75
N ILE A 438 11.87 -8.31 15.43
CA ILE A 438 12.11 -9.40 16.37
C ILE A 438 13.31 -10.18 15.85
N ASP A 439 14.38 -10.24 16.64
CA ASP A 439 15.59 -10.98 16.26
C ASP A 439 15.42 -12.51 16.39
N ALA A 440 16.36 -13.27 15.84
CA ALA A 440 16.35 -14.74 15.86
C ALA A 440 16.33 -15.35 17.28
N THR A 441 16.50 -14.54 18.35
CA THR A 441 16.37 -14.98 19.75
C THR A 441 14.97 -14.72 20.31
N GLY A 442 14.07 -14.13 19.53
CA GLY A 442 12.72 -13.75 19.93
C GLY A 442 12.66 -12.42 20.68
N ARG A 443 13.73 -11.62 20.66
CA ARG A 443 13.75 -10.32 21.33
C ARG A 443 13.26 -9.21 20.38
N ALA A 444 12.27 -8.45 20.86
CA ALA A 444 11.73 -7.30 20.14
C ALA A 444 12.61 -6.06 20.32
N HIS A 445 12.84 -5.35 19.23
CA HIS A 445 13.54 -4.09 19.14
C HIS A 445 12.61 -3.04 18.54
N ALA A 446 12.13 -2.11 19.37
CA ALA A 446 11.22 -1.06 18.90
C ALA A 446 11.86 -0.20 17.81
N ALA A 447 11.09 0.12 16.77
CA ALA A 447 11.53 1.05 15.73
C ALA A 447 11.68 2.47 16.30
N PRO A 448 12.67 3.26 15.83
CA PRO A 448 12.86 4.62 16.30
C PRO A 448 11.65 5.48 15.90
N LEU A 449 11.20 6.33 16.83
CA LEU A 449 10.15 7.30 16.55
C LEU A 449 10.75 8.52 15.84
N ALA A 450 10.09 8.95 14.77
CA ALA A 450 10.45 10.18 14.07
C ALA A 450 10.10 11.44 14.90
N ALA A 451 10.78 12.55 14.62
CA ALA A 451 10.57 13.79 15.35
C ALA A 451 9.22 14.44 14.97
N THR A 452 8.47 14.81 15.98
CA THR A 452 7.25 15.59 15.82
C THR A 452 7.51 17.08 15.86
N HIS A 453 6.66 17.90 15.26
CA HIS A 453 6.75 19.34 15.35
C HIS A 453 5.37 19.99 15.37
N ARG A 454 5.28 21.16 16.03
CA ARG A 454 4.05 21.93 16.07
C ARG A 454 3.90 22.78 14.82
N VAL A 455 2.77 22.65 14.13
CA VAL A 455 2.42 23.43 12.95
C VAL A 455 1.51 24.60 13.32
N VAL A 456 0.46 24.30 14.11
CA VAL A 456 -0.48 25.30 14.60
C VAL A 456 -0.71 25.14 16.10
N SER A 457 -1.26 26.17 16.74
CA SER A 457 -1.58 26.14 18.17
C SER A 457 -2.73 25.18 18.46
N VAL A 458 -2.85 24.72 19.70
CA VAL A 458 -3.99 23.92 20.18
C VAL A 458 -5.31 24.65 19.96
N GLN A 459 -5.31 25.98 20.11
CA GLN A 459 -6.48 26.81 19.88
C GLN A 459 -6.94 26.72 18.42
N VAL A 460 -6.05 26.94 17.46
CA VAL A 460 -6.35 26.85 16.02
C VAL A 460 -6.79 25.45 15.64
N ALA A 461 -6.16 24.41 16.19
CA ALA A 461 -6.60 23.04 15.96
C ALA A 461 -8.04 22.79 16.41
N ARG A 462 -8.44 23.31 17.60
CA ARG A 462 -9.84 23.23 18.10
C ARG A 462 -10.80 24.04 17.25
N GLU A 463 -10.41 25.25 16.82
CA GLU A 463 -11.21 26.07 15.91
C GLU A 463 -11.46 25.33 14.59
N MET A 464 -10.41 24.75 14.00
CA MET A 464 -10.53 23.95 12.79
C MET A 464 -11.40 22.70 13.00
N THR A 465 -11.28 21.99 14.12
CA THR A 465 -12.14 20.84 14.45
C THR A 465 -13.62 21.23 14.47
N THR A 466 -13.98 22.36 15.11
CA THR A 466 -15.36 22.88 15.11
C THR A 466 -15.85 23.20 13.69
N MET A 467 -15.01 23.81 12.86
CA MET A 467 -15.37 24.12 11.47
C MET A 467 -15.54 22.85 10.62
N LEU A 468 -14.65 21.86 10.78
CA LEU A 468 -14.71 20.58 10.07
C LEU A 468 -15.90 19.71 10.54
N ASP A 469 -16.32 19.78 11.82
CA ASP A 469 -17.57 19.19 12.30
C ASP A 469 -18.76 19.83 11.56
N SER A 470 -18.80 21.17 11.43
CA SER A 470 -19.86 21.86 10.67
C SER A 470 -19.96 21.37 9.22
N VAL A 471 -18.82 21.07 8.56
CA VAL A 471 -18.82 20.49 7.21
C VAL A 471 -19.58 19.15 7.17
N VAL A 472 -19.40 18.31 8.19
CA VAL A 472 -20.06 17.00 8.27
C VAL A 472 -21.50 17.11 8.75
N GLN A 473 -21.82 18.03 9.66
CA GLN A 473 -23.18 18.16 10.19
C GLN A 473 -24.14 18.78 9.19
N VAL A 474 -23.73 19.85 8.52
CA VAL A 474 -24.62 20.65 7.68
C VAL A 474 -24.08 20.96 6.27
N GLY A 475 -22.78 20.73 6.03
CA GLY A 475 -22.09 21.08 4.78
C GLY A 475 -21.97 19.92 3.79
N THR A 476 -20.91 19.98 2.97
CA THR A 476 -20.62 19.04 1.87
C THR A 476 -20.25 17.64 2.35
N GLY A 477 -19.86 17.47 3.61
CA GLY A 477 -19.39 16.20 4.18
C GLY A 477 -20.45 15.34 4.84
N ARG A 478 -21.75 15.62 4.70
CA ARG A 478 -22.85 14.93 5.43
C ARG A 478 -22.84 13.42 5.30
N ALA A 479 -22.40 12.89 4.18
CA ALA A 479 -22.34 11.44 3.95
C ALA A 479 -21.28 10.73 4.82
N ALA A 480 -20.38 11.49 5.47
CA ALA A 480 -19.44 10.96 6.45
C ALA A 480 -19.97 10.99 7.88
N ASN A 481 -21.21 11.44 8.12
CA ASN A 481 -21.78 11.47 9.46
C ASN A 481 -21.91 10.05 10.04
N LEU A 482 -21.52 9.88 11.31
CA LEU A 482 -21.38 8.58 11.96
C LEU A 482 -22.04 8.56 13.34
N ASP A 483 -23.29 9.02 13.44
CA ASP A 483 -24.02 9.03 14.73
C ASP A 483 -23.93 7.65 15.44
N PRO A 484 -23.59 7.58 16.75
CA PRO A 484 -23.49 8.70 17.71
C PRO A 484 -22.11 9.38 17.82
N TYR A 485 -21.16 9.08 16.93
CA TYR A 485 -19.84 9.71 16.91
C TYR A 485 -19.87 11.03 16.15
N THR A 486 -19.10 12.01 16.61
CA THR A 486 -18.89 13.25 15.88
C THR A 486 -17.68 13.11 14.97
N VAL A 487 -17.87 13.34 13.67
CA VAL A 487 -16.81 13.32 12.66
C VAL A 487 -16.46 14.75 12.28
N ALA A 488 -15.17 15.06 12.23
CA ALA A 488 -14.64 16.29 11.67
C ALA A 488 -13.88 15.97 10.36
N GLY A 489 -14.29 16.55 9.24
CA GLY A 489 -13.68 16.19 7.95
C GLY A 489 -14.11 17.10 6.80
N LYS A 490 -13.52 16.86 5.63
CA LYS A 490 -13.75 17.64 4.41
C LYS A 490 -13.72 16.76 3.16
N THR A 491 -14.62 17.03 2.26
CA THR A 491 -14.67 16.48 0.90
C THR A 491 -13.69 17.19 -0.02
N GLY A 492 -13.17 16.48 -1.00
CA GLY A 492 -12.41 17.01 -2.12
C GLY A 492 -12.87 16.43 -3.44
N THR A 493 -12.85 17.26 -4.46
CA THR A 493 -13.13 16.88 -5.84
C THR A 493 -12.20 17.66 -6.73
N ALA A 494 -11.34 16.95 -7.45
CA ALA A 494 -10.41 17.53 -8.40
C ALA A 494 -10.60 16.90 -9.77
N LEU A 495 -10.41 17.66 -10.83
CA LEU A 495 -10.46 17.13 -12.20
C LEU A 495 -9.26 16.20 -12.45
N VAL A 496 -9.48 15.15 -13.24
CA VAL A 496 -8.39 14.25 -13.64
C VAL A 496 -7.51 14.98 -14.68
N PRO A 497 -6.20 15.18 -14.37
CA PRO A 497 -5.29 15.81 -15.31
C PRO A 497 -4.97 14.86 -16.47
N VAL A 498 -5.04 15.37 -17.69
CA VAL A 498 -4.67 14.68 -18.93
C VAL A 498 -3.67 15.49 -19.72
N LYS A 499 -3.03 14.91 -20.75
CA LYS A 499 -2.08 15.62 -21.57
C LYS A 499 -2.77 16.82 -22.27
N GLY A 500 -2.39 18.02 -21.85
CA GLY A 500 -2.88 19.27 -22.41
C GLY A 500 -4.06 19.91 -21.67
N GLY A 501 -4.46 19.40 -20.50
CA GLY A 501 -5.53 19.97 -19.69
C GLY A 501 -6.13 19.01 -18.69
N TYR A 502 -7.45 19.05 -18.56
CA TYR A 502 -8.22 18.19 -17.67
C TYR A 502 -9.29 17.41 -18.44
N GLU A 503 -9.57 16.19 -18.01
CA GLU A 503 -10.67 15.40 -18.52
C GLU A 503 -11.99 15.85 -17.87
N GLY A 504 -12.93 16.33 -18.68
CA GLY A 504 -14.23 16.76 -18.18
C GLY A 504 -15.13 15.56 -17.80
N GLY A 505 -15.82 15.65 -16.66
CA GLY A 505 -16.76 14.62 -16.20
C GLY A 505 -16.09 13.43 -15.48
N HIS A 506 -14.78 13.50 -15.22
CA HIS A 506 -14.04 12.53 -14.43
C HIS A 506 -13.23 13.24 -13.36
N TYR A 507 -13.29 12.70 -12.14
CA TYR A 507 -12.76 13.35 -10.95
C TYR A 507 -11.89 12.42 -10.12
N VAL A 508 -10.96 13.01 -9.38
CA VAL A 508 -10.38 12.41 -8.18
C VAL A 508 -11.24 12.88 -7.01
N ALA A 509 -12.11 12.00 -6.54
CA ALA A 509 -13.01 12.24 -5.42
C ALA A 509 -12.31 11.86 -4.11
N SER A 510 -12.34 12.71 -3.09
CA SER A 510 -11.66 12.42 -1.83
C SER A 510 -12.46 12.87 -0.60
N PHE A 511 -12.15 12.24 0.52
CA PHE A 511 -12.59 12.66 1.86
C PHE A 511 -11.44 12.43 2.84
N ALA A 512 -11.15 13.44 3.66
CA ALA A 512 -10.22 13.33 4.77
C ALA A 512 -10.88 13.82 6.05
N GLY A 513 -10.66 13.11 7.16
CA GLY A 513 -11.30 13.45 8.43
C GLY A 513 -10.76 12.62 9.58
N PHE A 514 -11.30 12.88 10.77
CA PHE A 514 -10.96 12.17 12.00
C PHE A 514 -12.16 12.00 12.93
N VAL A 515 -12.07 10.99 13.79
CA VAL A 515 -13.16 10.57 14.69
C VAL A 515 -12.59 9.94 15.97
N PRO A 516 -13.27 10.11 17.14
CA PRO A 516 -14.28 11.13 17.48
C PRO A 516 -13.67 12.54 17.42
N ALA A 517 -14.44 13.54 16.99
CA ALA A 517 -13.93 14.92 16.88
C ALA A 517 -13.52 15.52 18.24
N GLU A 518 -14.12 15.06 19.33
CA GLU A 518 -13.88 15.51 20.71
C GLU A 518 -12.51 15.08 21.27
N ASP A 519 -12.07 13.86 20.91
CA ASP A 519 -10.76 13.30 21.23
C ASP A 519 -10.35 12.36 20.11
N PRO A 520 -9.75 12.89 19.03
CA PRO A 520 -9.45 12.10 17.85
C PRO A 520 -8.54 10.90 18.14
N GLN A 521 -9.03 9.72 17.79
CA GLN A 521 -8.32 8.45 17.89
C GLN A 521 -7.93 7.93 16.52
N ILE A 522 -8.80 8.10 15.52
CA ILE A 522 -8.63 7.63 14.15
C ILE A 522 -8.67 8.82 13.19
N THR A 523 -7.65 8.95 12.37
CA THR A 523 -7.63 9.85 11.21
C THR A 523 -7.67 9.00 9.95
N GLY A 524 -8.50 9.37 8.97
CA GLY A 524 -8.65 8.60 7.74
C GLY A 524 -8.64 9.47 6.49
N MET A 525 -8.24 8.87 5.38
CA MET A 525 -8.22 9.44 4.04
C MET A 525 -8.73 8.43 3.04
N VAL A 526 -9.74 8.80 2.25
CA VAL A 526 -10.24 7.99 1.13
C VAL A 526 -10.10 8.80 -0.16
N VAL A 527 -9.52 8.18 -1.17
CA VAL A 527 -9.38 8.73 -2.52
C VAL A 527 -9.98 7.73 -3.50
N ILE A 528 -10.97 8.13 -4.25
CA ILE A 528 -11.57 7.37 -5.35
C ILE A 528 -11.18 8.07 -6.65
N ASP A 529 -10.46 7.37 -7.49
CA ASP A 529 -9.75 7.93 -8.62
C ASP A 529 -10.42 7.61 -9.95
N ASP A 530 -10.53 8.63 -10.79
CA ASP A 530 -11.14 8.57 -12.11
C ASP A 530 -12.59 8.05 -12.04
N THR A 531 -13.43 8.78 -11.32
CA THR A 531 -14.87 8.53 -11.13
C THR A 531 -15.71 9.68 -11.69
N PRO A 532 -16.92 9.44 -12.20
CA PRO A 532 -17.86 10.49 -12.52
C PRO A 532 -18.51 11.12 -11.27
N ASP A 533 -18.32 10.55 -10.09
CA ASP A 533 -18.94 10.95 -8.83
C ASP A 533 -18.04 11.93 -8.04
N TYR A 534 -18.64 12.75 -7.18
CA TYR A 534 -17.95 13.70 -6.33
C TYR A 534 -17.53 13.07 -4.98
N GLY A 535 -16.62 13.75 -4.25
CA GLY A 535 -16.13 13.30 -2.96
C GLY A 535 -17.23 13.03 -1.93
N ALA A 536 -18.29 13.83 -1.94
CA ALA A 536 -19.47 13.63 -1.08
C ALA A 536 -20.21 12.30 -1.35
N ALA A 537 -20.24 11.84 -2.60
CA ALA A 537 -20.97 10.64 -2.98
C ALA A 537 -20.09 9.37 -2.94
N ALA A 538 -18.82 9.49 -3.34
CA ALA A 538 -17.93 8.33 -3.46
C ALA A 538 -17.09 8.08 -2.19
N SER A 539 -16.40 9.10 -1.67
CA SER A 539 -15.36 8.91 -0.64
C SER A 539 -15.87 9.10 0.79
N ALA A 540 -16.82 10.02 1.01
CA ALA A 540 -17.32 10.29 2.35
C ALA A 540 -18.08 9.10 2.99
N PRO A 541 -18.98 8.37 2.27
CA PRO A 541 -19.62 7.20 2.85
C PRO A 541 -18.64 6.04 3.07
N THR A 542 -17.63 5.89 2.21
CA THR A 542 -16.57 4.88 2.39
C THR A 542 -15.76 5.17 3.65
N PHE A 543 -15.39 6.44 3.88
CA PHE A 543 -14.75 6.84 5.14
C PHE A 543 -15.62 6.49 6.36
N ALA A 544 -16.93 6.79 6.32
CA ALA A 544 -17.83 6.47 7.43
C ALA A 544 -17.87 4.96 7.73
N THR A 545 -17.82 4.11 6.71
CA THR A 545 -17.80 2.65 6.86
C THR A 545 -16.53 2.21 7.56
N ILE A 546 -15.35 2.51 6.99
CA ILE A 546 -14.07 2.04 7.55
C ILE A 546 -13.75 2.68 8.91
N ALA A 547 -14.18 3.91 9.14
CA ALA A 547 -14.04 4.57 10.45
C ALA A 547 -14.91 3.89 11.53
N ARG A 548 -16.12 3.43 11.18
CA ARG A 548 -16.98 2.66 12.09
C ARG A 548 -16.31 1.34 12.46
N ASP A 549 -15.77 0.64 11.48
CA ASP A 549 -15.10 -0.64 11.68
C ASP A 549 -13.89 -0.47 12.61
N ALA A 550 -13.08 0.57 12.40
CA ALA A 550 -11.97 0.91 13.29
C ALA A 550 -12.40 1.26 14.72
N LEU A 551 -13.50 2.03 14.87
CA LEU A 551 -14.02 2.37 16.19
C LEU A 551 -14.52 1.12 16.95
N HIS A 552 -15.10 0.15 16.24
CA HIS A 552 -15.51 -1.14 16.79
C HIS A 552 -14.28 -2.01 17.14
N GLU A 553 -13.33 -2.15 16.24
CA GLU A 553 -12.12 -2.95 16.44
C GLU A 553 -11.33 -2.50 17.68
N PHE A 554 -11.14 -1.20 17.82
CA PHE A 554 -10.40 -0.66 18.96
C PHE A 554 -11.28 -0.34 20.19
N ASN A 555 -12.56 -0.75 20.17
CA ASN A 555 -13.50 -0.53 21.26
C ASN A 555 -13.55 0.94 21.73
N ILE A 556 -13.53 1.89 20.81
CA ILE A 556 -13.57 3.34 21.09
C ILE A 556 -15.02 3.74 21.33
N PRO A 557 -15.40 4.20 22.53
CA PRO A 557 -16.77 4.60 22.80
C PRO A 557 -17.09 5.99 22.22
N PRO A 558 -18.37 6.28 21.88
CA PRO A 558 -18.78 7.63 21.55
C PRO A 558 -18.63 8.56 22.75
N LEU A 559 -18.18 9.78 22.49
CA LEU A 559 -17.99 10.80 23.52
C LEU A 559 -19.15 11.82 23.50
N PRO A 560 -19.46 12.45 24.65
CA PRO A 560 -20.40 13.57 24.68
C PRO A 560 -19.92 14.71 23.76
N LYS A 561 -20.80 15.21 22.91
CA LYS A 561 -20.49 16.31 22.01
C LYS A 561 -19.98 17.52 22.78
N GLN A 562 -18.80 18.00 22.45
CA GLN A 562 -18.22 19.19 23.07
C GLN A 562 -18.88 20.47 22.51
N PRO A 563 -18.97 21.54 23.32
CA PRO A 563 -19.38 22.84 22.81
C PRO A 563 -18.37 23.34 21.75
N PRO A 564 -18.84 24.11 20.76
CA PRO A 564 -17.96 24.74 19.78
C PRO A 564 -16.80 25.50 20.44
N ALA A 565 -15.68 25.59 19.77
CA ALA A 565 -14.55 26.37 20.24
C ALA A 565 -14.96 27.84 20.45
N PRO A 566 -14.50 28.50 21.53
CA PRO A 566 -14.91 29.88 21.84
C PRO A 566 -14.65 30.83 20.66
N GLY A 567 -15.67 31.60 20.28
CA GLY A 567 -15.57 32.57 19.19
C GLY A 567 -15.67 32.01 17.77
N VAL A 568 -15.87 30.69 17.63
CA VAL A 568 -16.11 30.04 16.33
C VAL A 568 -17.62 30.00 16.08
N PRO A 569 -18.14 30.65 15.03
CA PRO A 569 -19.52 30.49 14.61
C PRO A 569 -19.76 29.04 14.16
N VAL A 570 -20.92 28.49 14.50
CA VAL A 570 -21.38 27.19 13.98
C VAL A 570 -22.24 27.47 12.75
N ALA A 571 -21.96 26.81 11.65
CA ALA A 571 -22.76 26.91 10.45
C ALA A 571 -24.17 26.34 10.71
N THR A 572 -25.19 27.00 10.15
CA THR A 572 -26.57 26.54 10.23
C THR A 572 -27.03 26.05 8.86
N SER A 573 -28.06 25.20 8.85
CA SER A 573 -28.64 24.70 7.58
C SER A 573 -29.19 25.82 6.67
N GLN A 574 -29.39 27.02 7.19
CA GLN A 574 -29.81 28.18 6.40
C GLN A 574 -28.66 28.79 5.60
N ASN A 575 -27.41 28.63 6.09
CA ASN A 575 -26.19 29.10 5.43
C ASN A 575 -25.49 28.02 4.62
N ALA A 576 -25.96 26.76 4.73
CA ALA A 576 -25.46 25.66 3.94
C ALA A 576 -26.30 25.53 2.67
N THR A 577 -25.72 25.87 1.53
CA THR A 577 -26.33 25.55 0.25
C THR A 577 -26.46 24.04 0.12
N ALA A 578 -27.51 23.54 -0.54
CA ALA A 578 -27.71 22.12 -0.81
C ALA A 578 -26.71 21.60 -1.88
N ALA A 579 -25.49 22.07 -1.79
CA ALA A 579 -24.47 21.88 -2.81
C ALA A 579 -24.04 20.42 -2.91
N GLY A 580 -24.36 19.82 -4.03
CA GLY A 580 -23.49 18.83 -4.59
C GLY A 580 -22.14 19.51 -4.92
N GLU A 581 -21.03 18.99 -4.44
CA GLU A 581 -19.70 19.54 -4.74
C GLU A 581 -19.40 19.36 -6.23
N VAL A 582 -19.53 20.42 -7.02
CA VAL A 582 -19.13 20.44 -8.43
C VAL A 582 -17.63 20.70 -8.49
N ALA A 583 -16.90 19.99 -9.33
CA ALA A 583 -15.48 20.21 -9.56
C ALA A 583 -15.21 21.68 -9.89
N GLY A 584 -14.11 22.19 -9.37
CA GLY A 584 -13.66 23.55 -9.70
C GLY A 584 -13.63 23.77 -11.20
N THR A 585 -14.07 24.94 -11.63
CA THR A 585 -14.11 25.33 -13.06
C THR A 585 -12.72 25.20 -13.65
N PRO A 586 -12.54 24.59 -14.85
CA PRO A 586 -11.25 24.59 -15.54
C PRO A 586 -10.73 26.02 -15.71
N LEU A 587 -9.47 26.23 -15.44
CA LEU A 587 -8.82 27.53 -15.62
C LEU A 587 -9.07 28.05 -17.07
N PRO A 588 -9.57 29.28 -17.27
CA PRO A 588 -9.66 29.88 -18.60
C PRO A 588 -8.24 30.08 -19.15
N GLY A 589 -7.92 29.37 -20.19
CA GLY A 589 -6.59 29.30 -20.82
C GLY A 589 -6.10 27.88 -21.09
N LEU A 590 -6.71 26.88 -20.46
CA LEU A 590 -6.48 25.45 -20.74
C LEU A 590 -7.68 24.79 -21.45
N ALA A 591 -8.72 25.55 -21.82
CA ALA A 591 -9.82 25.03 -22.63
C ALA A 591 -9.27 24.60 -24.00
N ILE A 592 -9.27 23.32 -24.27
CA ILE A 592 -9.06 22.77 -25.60
C ILE A 592 -10.23 23.29 -26.45
N PRO A 593 -10.00 23.99 -27.58
CA PRO A 593 -11.09 24.35 -28.47
C PRO A 593 -11.81 23.06 -28.87
N PRO A 594 -13.16 23.06 -28.92
CA PRO A 594 -13.91 21.90 -29.34
C PRO A 594 -13.41 21.51 -30.73
N THR A 595 -12.85 20.33 -30.89
CA THR A 595 -12.57 19.75 -32.19
C THR A 595 -13.87 19.71 -32.95
N ALA A 596 -13.94 20.47 -34.04
CA ALA A 596 -15.09 20.51 -34.94
C ALA A 596 -15.43 19.09 -35.35
N ALA A 597 -16.56 18.58 -34.86
CA ALA A 597 -17.15 17.35 -35.35
C ALA A 597 -17.46 17.60 -36.83
N ALA A 598 -16.78 16.87 -37.70
CA ALA A 598 -17.02 16.84 -39.11
C ALA A 598 -18.49 16.45 -39.34
N GLY A 599 -19.21 17.33 -39.99
CA GLY A 599 -20.63 17.19 -40.30
C GLY A 599 -20.91 15.91 -41.10
N ALA A 600 -21.89 15.16 -40.63
CA ALA A 600 -22.62 14.19 -41.42
C ALA A 600 -23.99 14.78 -41.73
N ALA A 601 -24.24 14.94 -43.01
CA ALA A 601 -25.40 15.57 -43.58
C ALA A 601 -26.68 14.83 -43.21
N THR A 602 -27.70 15.61 -42.90
CA THR A 602 -29.11 15.21 -42.79
C THR A 602 -29.67 14.79 -44.14
N ALA A 603 -30.30 13.63 -44.19
CA ALA A 603 -31.35 13.34 -45.16
C ALA A 603 -32.57 12.84 -44.39
N GLY A 604 -33.67 13.55 -44.52
CA GLY A 604 -34.93 13.30 -43.88
C GLY A 604 -35.71 12.15 -44.56
N GLY A 605 -36.65 11.57 -43.84
CA GLY A 605 -37.61 10.61 -44.34
C GLY A 605 -38.60 10.23 -43.24
N THR A 606 -39.82 10.65 -43.47
CA THR A 606 -41.02 10.54 -42.62
C THR A 606 -41.61 9.16 -42.51
N ALA A 607 -42.26 8.89 -41.38
CA ALA A 607 -43.52 8.15 -41.14
C ALA A 607 -43.56 6.61 -41.19
N GLY A 608 -44.23 6.03 -40.18
CA GLY A 608 -44.96 4.79 -40.33
C GLY A 608 -45.06 3.95 -39.05
N SER A 609 -46.15 4.12 -38.31
CA SER A 609 -46.77 3.27 -37.32
C SER A 609 -46.82 1.79 -37.69
N ALA A 610 -46.63 0.85 -36.76
CA ALA A 610 -47.56 -0.23 -36.43
C ALA A 610 -46.97 -1.21 -35.38
N ALA A 611 -47.80 -1.51 -34.42
CA ALA A 611 -47.65 -2.54 -33.41
C ALA A 611 -47.72 -3.97 -33.99
N ALA A 612 -46.99 -4.90 -33.38
CA ALA A 612 -47.38 -6.30 -33.28
C ALA A 612 -46.53 -7.05 -32.26
N THR A 613 -47.18 -7.51 -31.21
CA THR A 613 -46.79 -8.64 -30.38
C THR A 613 -46.95 -9.92 -31.14
N PRO A 614 -46.16 -10.98 -30.94
CA PRO A 614 -46.73 -12.21 -30.45
C PRO A 614 -45.88 -13.02 -29.44
N THR A 615 -46.56 -13.47 -28.41
CA THR A 615 -46.70 -14.83 -27.84
C THR A 615 -45.48 -15.77 -27.84
N ALA A 616 -45.20 -16.25 -26.62
CA ALA A 616 -44.41 -17.43 -26.29
C ALA A 616 -45.00 -18.75 -26.80
N PRO A 617 -44.21 -19.79 -26.84
CA PRO A 617 -44.71 -21.05 -26.31
C PRO A 617 -43.84 -21.70 -25.25
N THR A 618 -44.57 -22.30 -24.35
CA THR A 618 -44.32 -23.21 -23.24
C THR A 618 -43.53 -24.47 -23.62
N GLY A 619 -42.76 -24.96 -22.64
CA GLY A 619 -42.70 -26.40 -22.37
C GLY A 619 -41.34 -27.05 -22.32
N ALA A 620 -40.88 -27.42 -21.16
CA ALA A 620 -40.68 -28.76 -20.64
C ALA A 620 -39.69 -28.77 -19.45
N SER A 621 -40.16 -29.34 -18.35
CA SER A 621 -39.42 -29.60 -17.12
C SER A 621 -38.59 -30.89 -17.20
N PRO A 622 -37.59 -31.04 -16.27
CA PRO A 622 -36.66 -32.16 -16.27
C PRO A 622 -37.11 -33.36 -15.42
N PRO A 623 -36.41 -34.46 -15.40
CA PRO A 623 -36.50 -35.42 -14.30
C PRO A 623 -35.24 -35.43 -13.38
N PRO A 624 -35.39 -36.00 -12.16
CA PRO A 624 -34.41 -35.83 -11.06
C PRO A 624 -33.46 -37.02 -10.93
N GLY A 625 -32.32 -36.78 -10.29
CA GLY A 625 -31.39 -37.84 -9.89
C GLY A 625 -30.54 -37.40 -8.72
N THR A 626 -30.91 -37.75 -7.61
CA THR A 626 -30.44 -38.31 -6.32
C THR A 626 -28.93 -38.47 -6.07
N ALA A 627 -28.58 -38.02 -4.84
CA ALA A 627 -27.65 -38.57 -3.85
C ALA A 627 -26.14 -38.36 -4.09
N ALA A 628 -25.31 -38.07 -3.13
CA ALA A 628 -25.26 -38.27 -1.69
C ALA A 628 -24.03 -37.50 -1.14
N ARG A 629 -24.17 -36.94 0.04
CA ARG A 629 -23.04 -36.52 0.91
C ARG A 629 -22.37 -37.77 1.48
N PRO A 630 -21.09 -37.71 1.83
CA PRO A 630 -20.62 -38.35 3.06
C PRO A 630 -20.10 -37.36 4.08
N ALA A 631 -20.28 -37.78 5.32
CA ALA A 631 -20.14 -37.10 6.57
C ALA A 631 -18.69 -36.88 7.00
N ALA A 632 -18.53 -35.89 7.88
CA ALA A 632 -17.36 -35.60 8.67
C ALA A 632 -16.95 -36.79 9.56
N ILE A 633 -15.65 -37.03 9.67
CA ILE A 633 -15.05 -37.78 10.75
C ILE A 633 -14.21 -36.82 11.59
N ILE A 634 -14.67 -36.60 12.82
CA ILE A 634 -13.96 -35.92 13.88
C ILE A 634 -12.93 -36.93 14.44
N ALA A 635 -11.66 -36.53 14.48
CA ALA A 635 -10.67 -37.19 15.31
C ALA A 635 -10.08 -36.17 16.29
N THR A 636 -10.44 -36.32 17.55
CA THR A 636 -9.90 -35.65 18.70
C THR A 636 -8.48 -36.13 18.98
N GLY A 637 -7.55 -35.17 19.10
CA GLY A 637 -6.19 -35.45 19.60
C GLY A 637 -5.69 -34.22 20.34
N THR A 638 -5.85 -34.28 21.67
CA THR A 638 -5.31 -33.31 22.64
C THR A 638 -3.79 -33.41 22.72
N ALA A 639 -3.10 -32.28 22.47
CA ALA A 639 -1.81 -32.03 23.10
C ALA A 639 -1.66 -30.49 23.22
N GLY A 640 -1.81 -30.01 24.45
CA GLY A 640 -1.64 -28.63 24.80
C GLY A 640 -0.17 -28.20 24.69
N ARG A 641 0.04 -27.07 24.05
CA ARG A 641 1.22 -26.24 24.28
C ARG A 641 0.69 -24.83 24.49
N ALA A 642 0.84 -24.34 25.71
CA ALA A 642 0.51 -22.97 26.07
C ALA A 642 1.56 -22.07 25.42
N GLU A 643 1.14 -21.24 24.50
CA GLU A 643 1.94 -20.11 23.99
C GLU A 643 1.78 -18.92 24.93
N PRO A 644 2.85 -18.18 25.23
CA PRO A 644 2.75 -16.97 26.02
C PRO A 644 2.22 -15.82 25.15
N ARG A 645 1.01 -15.34 25.44
CA ARG A 645 0.53 -14.06 24.93
C ARG A 645 1.45 -12.95 25.44
N LEU A 646 2.12 -12.25 24.54
CA LEU A 646 2.80 -10.99 24.84
C LEU A 646 1.72 -9.92 25.08
N GLN A 647 1.45 -9.59 26.33
CA GLN A 647 0.75 -8.37 26.70
C GLN A 647 1.74 -7.21 26.64
N ILE A 648 1.66 -6.40 25.62
CA ILE A 648 2.31 -5.08 25.58
C ILE A 648 1.41 -4.14 26.39
N GLY A 649 1.76 -3.90 27.65
CA GLY A 649 1.12 -2.91 28.50
C GLY A 649 1.35 -1.48 27.99
N PRO A 650 0.48 -0.51 28.37
CA PRO A 650 0.64 0.88 27.96
C PRO A 650 1.97 1.46 28.47
N PRO A 651 2.59 2.42 27.74
CA PRO A 651 3.88 2.99 28.12
C PRO A 651 3.81 3.68 29.47
N GLY A 652 4.64 3.20 30.38
CA GLY A 652 4.78 3.75 31.72
C GLY A 652 5.26 5.21 31.69
N THR A 653 4.61 6.03 32.50
CA THR A 653 5.01 7.40 32.80
C THR A 653 6.44 7.45 33.32
N VAL A 654 7.31 8.18 32.62
CA VAL A 654 8.68 8.48 33.04
C VAL A 654 8.64 9.38 34.28
N PRO A 655 9.31 9.03 35.41
CA PRO A 655 9.45 9.93 36.54
C PRO A 655 10.39 11.07 36.16
N GLY A 656 9.94 12.31 36.42
CA GLY A 656 10.72 13.52 36.22
C GLY A 656 11.99 13.58 37.13
N PRO A 657 13.01 14.31 36.69
CA PRO A 657 14.27 14.40 37.47
C PRO A 657 14.06 15.11 38.78
N SER A 658 14.50 14.48 39.87
CA SER A 658 14.60 15.04 41.21
C SER A 658 15.56 16.23 41.22
N ARG A 659 15.08 17.39 41.65
CA ARG A 659 15.92 18.56 41.97
C ARG A 659 16.80 18.25 43.18
N SER A 660 18.11 18.19 42.97
CA SER A 660 19.10 18.27 44.05
C SER A 660 19.28 19.72 44.45
N SER A 661 19.04 20.04 45.72
CA SER A 661 19.40 21.32 46.35
C SER A 661 20.92 21.44 46.52
N PRO A 662 21.51 22.63 46.36
CA PRO A 662 22.94 22.84 46.65
C PRO A 662 23.20 22.92 48.14
N PRO A 663 24.41 22.50 48.63
CA PRO A 663 24.79 22.70 50.00
C PRO A 663 25.25 24.14 50.21
N GLY A 664 24.78 24.75 51.31
CA GLY A 664 25.25 26.03 51.77
C GLY A 664 26.68 25.94 52.37
N GLY A 665 27.44 27.00 52.15
CA GLY A 665 28.75 27.34 52.68
C GLY A 665 29.15 28.69 52.12
#